data_1feca6e6def79d10f9e9498d5318566e
#
_entry.id   1feca6e6def79d10f9e9498d5318566e
#
_cell.length_a   1.000
_cell.length_b   1.000
_cell.length_c   1.000
_cell.angle_alpha   90.00
_cell.angle_beta   90.00
_cell.angle_gamma   90.00
#
_symmetry.space_group_name_H-M   'P 1'
#
loop_
_entity.id
_entity.type
_entity.pdbx_description
1 polymer ?
#
loop_
_entity_poly.entity_id
_entity_poly.type
_entity_poly.pdbx_seq_one_letter_code
_entity_poly.pdbx_strand_id
1 'polypeptide(L)'
;MDFLKTMSVGVCYYPEHWDESLWESDLKRMLDNGIHTVRIGEFAWSIMEREEGSFDFSFFDRFLDLCASTGMQVIFGTPTATPPAWLTCRYPETLNANADGVLYRHGGRRHYNYNSPVYREKVALLVGKMAEHWGRHPAIVGWQIDNELNCETNDFLSEADGKAFRVFLQKKYASLDALNKAWGTVFWSQTYTDWEQIDVPHTNAIASHNPSLLLDYVRFVSASALSFCAMQTEILRKFIEPRMFVTTNGMFGRLDNHEMARNILDVYMYDSYPNFAYGIDQTWDEDSLHDRHSSLDLTRVRSICPHFGIMEQQSGANGWYNRMEASMPRPGQLELWAMQSVAHGADYVSFFRWRTSPVGTEIYWHGILDYDSRDNRRLREVKAFAEDLEKIQEVCGADTDARFGVLQTVDNQFDADVDHWHGRVQKASEEGIFAAAQETHTTFDFVDLRQNTKLEELERYPVLFAPHFVILKEEETALLKAYVEQGGTLVIGCRTGYKDASGRCPMQPMPGLLREMTGTTVEEYTFRSPAEDMAEAEWNGRKLHVDCFMESLQPEEGTEVLARYTTSYLKGEPVLTERTVGKGRVLHFGGVFTRQAARRFLKNLGLAEPYEDLVKAPDTVEIVGRVKDGQKWLFVLNYLPEAQEIRLGEELVSLLDGEKAEGRVEIPAYSVAVYRI
;
A
#
# COMPACT_ATOMS: atom_id res chain seq x y z
N MET A 1 -13.55 -15.86 -8.34
CA MET A 1 -13.34 -16.32 -6.94
C MET A 1 -14.66 -16.16 -6.20
N ASP A 2 -15.15 -17.20 -5.53
CA ASP A 2 -16.46 -17.11 -4.87
C ASP A 2 -16.40 -16.37 -3.52
N PHE A 3 -15.24 -16.35 -2.88
CA PHE A 3 -15.03 -15.75 -1.55
C PHE A 3 -15.35 -14.24 -1.47
N LEU A 4 -15.01 -13.46 -2.50
CA LEU A 4 -15.27 -12.02 -2.57
C LEU A 4 -16.53 -11.65 -3.39
N LYS A 5 -17.44 -12.60 -3.65
CA LYS A 5 -18.73 -12.30 -4.29
C LYS A 5 -19.77 -11.71 -3.34
N THR A 6 -19.53 -11.84 -2.05
CA THR A 6 -20.31 -11.25 -0.97
C THR A 6 -19.35 -10.65 0.04
N MET A 7 -19.68 -9.48 0.56
CA MET A 7 -18.92 -8.89 1.65
C MET A 7 -19.09 -9.72 2.92
N SER A 8 -17.98 -9.93 3.65
CA SER A 8 -18.00 -10.78 4.85
C SER A 8 -16.99 -10.33 5.91
N VAL A 9 -17.20 -10.80 7.14
CA VAL A 9 -16.36 -10.47 8.30
C VAL A 9 -15.59 -11.71 8.75
N GLY A 10 -14.31 -11.50 9.04
CA GLY A 10 -13.41 -12.49 9.61
C GLY A 10 -12.69 -12.00 10.86
N VAL A 11 -11.84 -12.87 11.40
CA VAL A 11 -11.00 -12.54 12.55
C VAL A 11 -9.73 -13.40 12.56
N CYS A 12 -8.62 -12.83 13.00
CA CYS A 12 -7.41 -13.60 13.27
C CYS A 12 -7.58 -14.37 14.59
N TYR A 13 -7.34 -15.66 14.52
CA TYR A 13 -7.46 -16.57 15.66
C TYR A 13 -6.27 -17.49 15.75
N TYR A 14 -5.73 -17.67 16.91
CA TYR A 14 -4.56 -18.50 17.17
C TYR A 14 -4.95 -19.63 18.10
N PRO A 15 -5.48 -20.77 17.59
CA PRO A 15 -5.94 -21.87 18.45
C PRO A 15 -4.84 -22.40 19.37
N GLU A 16 -3.57 -22.28 18.96
CA GLU A 16 -2.40 -22.67 19.73
C GLU A 16 -2.09 -21.77 20.95
N HIS A 17 -2.73 -20.61 21.05
CA HIS A 17 -2.58 -19.71 22.21
C HIS A 17 -3.59 -20.00 23.33
N TRP A 18 -4.59 -20.88 23.07
CA TRP A 18 -5.73 -21.08 23.97
C TRP A 18 -5.89 -22.57 24.31
N ASP A 19 -6.51 -22.81 25.49
CA ASP A 19 -6.96 -24.16 25.84
C ASP A 19 -8.03 -24.65 24.84
N GLU A 20 -7.93 -25.91 24.42
CA GLU A 20 -8.85 -26.51 23.42
C GLU A 20 -10.32 -26.43 23.84
N SER A 21 -10.61 -26.41 25.16
CA SER A 21 -11.97 -26.27 25.70
C SER A 21 -12.65 -24.95 25.36
N LEU A 22 -11.91 -23.94 24.93
CA LEU A 22 -12.43 -22.63 24.51
C LEU A 22 -12.85 -22.60 23.04
N TRP A 23 -12.33 -23.47 22.19
CA TRP A 23 -12.49 -23.39 20.74
C TRP A 23 -13.96 -23.39 20.31
N GLU A 24 -14.75 -24.37 20.75
CA GLU A 24 -16.17 -24.49 20.38
C GLU A 24 -16.97 -23.26 20.79
N SER A 25 -16.75 -22.78 22.02
CA SER A 25 -17.44 -21.59 22.55
C SER A 25 -17.04 -20.33 21.80
N ASP A 26 -15.76 -20.21 21.40
CA ASP A 26 -15.26 -19.06 20.63
C ASP A 26 -15.84 -19.05 19.21
N LEU A 27 -15.80 -20.17 18.49
CA LEU A 27 -16.36 -20.27 17.15
C LEU A 27 -17.86 -19.97 17.13
N LYS A 28 -18.60 -20.51 18.10
CA LYS A 28 -20.03 -20.19 18.22
C LYS A 28 -20.26 -18.70 18.47
N ARG A 29 -19.49 -18.11 19.38
CA ARG A 29 -19.61 -16.68 19.71
C ARG A 29 -19.23 -15.78 18.54
N MET A 30 -18.25 -16.17 17.71
CA MET A 30 -17.92 -15.48 16.46
C MET A 30 -19.11 -15.49 15.51
N LEU A 31 -19.68 -16.68 15.24
CA LEU A 31 -20.85 -16.82 14.36
C LEU A 31 -22.06 -16.03 14.85
N ASP A 32 -22.34 -16.03 16.17
CA ASP A 32 -23.43 -15.26 16.79
C ASP A 32 -23.24 -13.73 16.64
N ASN A 33 -22.03 -13.28 16.29
CA ASN A 33 -21.70 -11.87 16.05
C ASN A 33 -21.36 -11.56 14.57
N GLY A 34 -21.75 -12.44 13.62
CA GLY A 34 -21.59 -12.21 12.18
C GLY A 34 -20.16 -12.44 11.63
N ILE A 35 -19.29 -13.07 12.40
CA ILE A 35 -17.92 -13.43 11.96
C ILE A 35 -17.95 -14.86 11.43
N HIS A 36 -17.65 -15.04 10.14
CA HIS A 36 -17.78 -16.31 9.44
C HIS A 36 -16.45 -16.92 8.98
N THR A 37 -15.34 -16.22 9.16
CA THR A 37 -14.01 -16.67 8.72
C THR A 37 -12.98 -16.47 9.82
N VAL A 38 -12.10 -17.44 10.02
CA VAL A 38 -10.92 -17.31 10.88
C VAL A 38 -9.64 -17.46 10.07
N ARG A 39 -8.64 -16.60 10.31
CA ARG A 39 -7.28 -16.77 9.84
C ARG A 39 -6.46 -17.45 10.94
N ILE A 40 -5.72 -18.49 10.59
CA ILE A 40 -4.96 -19.32 11.54
C ILE A 40 -3.60 -19.73 10.98
N GLY A 41 -2.68 -20.09 11.85
CA GLY A 41 -1.54 -20.96 11.58
C GLY A 41 -0.28 -20.29 11.06
N GLU A 42 -0.28 -19.02 10.71
CA GLU A 42 0.84 -18.30 10.08
C GLU A 42 2.11 -18.19 10.94
N PHE A 43 2.04 -18.53 12.23
CA PHE A 43 3.18 -18.55 13.15
C PHE A 43 3.43 -19.92 13.81
N ALA A 44 2.74 -20.95 13.36
CA ALA A 44 2.65 -22.22 14.07
C ALA A 44 3.61 -23.32 13.56
N TRP A 45 4.76 -22.98 12.94
CA TRP A 45 5.69 -23.99 12.43
C TRP A 45 6.12 -24.98 13.49
N SER A 46 6.51 -24.54 14.69
CA SER A 46 6.96 -25.41 15.78
C SER A 46 5.88 -26.34 16.35
N ILE A 47 4.59 -26.05 16.09
CA ILE A 47 3.48 -26.97 16.44
C ILE A 47 3.44 -28.12 15.43
N MET A 48 3.63 -27.82 14.14
CA MET A 48 3.52 -28.79 13.04
C MET A 48 4.78 -29.62 12.86
N GLU A 49 5.97 -29.06 13.17
CA GLU A 49 7.28 -29.69 13.06
C GLU A 49 8.13 -29.34 14.28
N ARG A 50 7.92 -30.04 15.38
CA ARG A 50 8.62 -29.80 16.65
C ARG A 50 10.10 -30.14 16.58
N GLU A 51 10.43 -31.17 15.82
CA GLU A 51 11.79 -31.59 15.50
C GLU A 51 11.89 -31.81 14.00
N GLU A 52 13.07 -31.59 13.43
CA GLU A 52 13.30 -31.69 12.00
C GLU A 52 12.82 -33.04 11.41
N GLY A 53 11.92 -32.95 10.44
CA GLY A 53 11.35 -34.11 9.74
C GLY A 53 10.23 -34.83 10.51
N SER A 54 9.91 -34.40 11.73
CA SER A 54 8.83 -34.98 12.54
C SER A 54 7.58 -34.15 12.46
N PHE A 55 6.72 -34.40 11.48
CA PHE A 55 5.48 -33.67 11.27
C PHE A 55 4.33 -34.28 12.07
N ASP A 56 3.62 -33.42 12.83
CA ASP A 56 2.39 -33.76 13.54
C ASP A 56 1.32 -32.69 13.24
N PHE A 57 0.29 -33.06 12.52
CA PHE A 57 -0.81 -32.18 12.14
C PHE A 57 -2.07 -32.36 13.01
N SER A 58 -2.05 -33.28 13.94
CA SER A 58 -3.21 -33.68 14.74
C SER A 58 -3.86 -32.52 15.53
N PHE A 59 -3.06 -31.51 15.94
CA PHE A 59 -3.58 -30.34 16.62
C PHE A 59 -4.52 -29.54 15.71
N PHE A 60 -4.06 -29.22 14.50
CA PHE A 60 -4.88 -28.46 13.54
C PHE A 60 -5.96 -29.32 12.89
N ASP A 61 -5.81 -30.65 12.78
CA ASP A 61 -6.90 -31.54 12.33
C ASP A 61 -8.12 -31.38 13.22
N ARG A 62 -7.95 -31.43 14.55
CA ARG A 62 -9.06 -31.26 15.51
C ARG A 62 -9.72 -29.89 15.39
N PHE A 63 -8.93 -28.82 15.21
CA PHE A 63 -9.48 -27.49 15.07
C PHE A 63 -10.23 -27.30 13.73
N LEU A 64 -9.66 -27.79 12.63
CA LEU A 64 -10.29 -27.73 11.31
C LEU A 64 -11.57 -28.55 11.22
N ASP A 65 -11.60 -29.74 11.83
CA ASP A 65 -12.82 -30.57 11.93
C ASP A 65 -13.94 -29.83 12.71
N LEU A 66 -13.55 -29.14 13.78
CA LEU A 66 -14.49 -28.32 14.54
C LEU A 66 -15.01 -27.13 13.69
N CYS A 67 -14.12 -26.43 12.93
CA CYS A 67 -14.54 -25.39 11.99
C CYS A 67 -15.51 -25.95 10.94
N ALA A 68 -15.23 -27.10 10.34
CA ALA A 68 -16.11 -27.74 9.37
C ALA A 68 -17.49 -28.08 9.95
N SER A 69 -17.52 -28.60 11.19
CA SER A 69 -18.78 -28.98 11.86
C SER A 69 -19.63 -27.80 12.26
N THR A 70 -19.02 -26.63 12.53
CA THR A 70 -19.70 -25.39 12.91
C THR A 70 -20.05 -24.49 11.71
N GLY A 71 -19.48 -24.78 10.52
CA GLY A 71 -19.64 -23.94 9.31
C GLY A 71 -18.69 -22.74 9.28
N MET A 72 -17.68 -22.67 10.17
CA MET A 72 -16.66 -21.65 10.15
C MET A 72 -15.69 -21.86 9.00
N GLN A 73 -15.44 -20.84 8.20
CA GLN A 73 -14.46 -20.84 7.13
C GLN A 73 -13.04 -20.53 7.65
N VAL A 74 -12.04 -21.07 6.98
CA VAL A 74 -10.65 -20.91 7.40
C VAL A 74 -9.78 -20.38 6.27
N ILE A 75 -8.99 -19.33 6.55
CA ILE A 75 -7.81 -18.93 5.78
C ILE A 75 -6.60 -19.47 6.54
N PHE A 76 -5.85 -20.38 5.91
CA PHE A 76 -4.73 -21.06 6.57
C PHE A 76 -3.39 -20.47 6.13
N GLY A 77 -2.61 -19.97 7.09
CA GLY A 77 -1.30 -19.34 6.84
C GLY A 77 -0.16 -20.36 6.74
N THR A 78 0.77 -20.15 5.80
CA THR A 78 2.05 -20.85 5.82
C THR A 78 2.95 -20.23 6.89
N PRO A 79 3.45 -20.99 7.89
CA PRO A 79 4.07 -20.43 9.10
C PRO A 79 5.54 -20.06 8.90
N THR A 80 5.86 -19.45 7.78
CA THR A 80 7.25 -19.21 7.36
C THR A 80 7.84 -17.92 7.90
N ALA A 81 7.02 -17.03 8.50
CA ALA A 81 7.50 -15.81 9.16
C ALA A 81 8.27 -16.07 10.47
N THR A 82 8.06 -17.24 11.11
CA THR A 82 8.65 -17.61 12.41
C THR A 82 9.24 -19.01 12.39
N PRO A 83 10.42 -19.20 11.77
CA PRO A 83 11.06 -20.51 11.75
C PRO A 83 11.39 -20.98 13.16
N PRO A 84 11.30 -22.32 13.43
CA PRO A 84 11.51 -22.88 14.76
C PRO A 84 12.97 -22.81 15.18
N ALA A 85 13.22 -22.85 16.49
CA ALA A 85 14.54 -22.72 17.09
C ALA A 85 15.53 -23.79 16.61
N TRP A 86 15.07 -25.03 16.37
CA TRP A 86 15.93 -26.11 15.87
C TRP A 86 16.52 -25.78 14.49
N LEU A 87 15.74 -25.08 13.62
CA LEU A 87 16.16 -24.75 12.26
C LEU A 87 17.33 -23.75 12.29
N THR A 88 17.17 -22.63 12.96
CA THR A 88 18.20 -21.58 13.03
C THR A 88 19.41 -21.99 13.86
N CYS A 89 19.24 -22.89 14.85
CA CYS A 89 20.34 -23.45 15.62
C CYS A 89 21.19 -24.43 14.79
N ARG A 90 20.53 -25.28 13.99
CA ARG A 90 21.21 -26.30 13.18
C ARG A 90 21.78 -25.75 11.87
N TYR A 91 21.10 -24.74 11.31
CA TYR A 91 21.39 -24.13 10.02
C TYR A 91 21.51 -22.59 10.14
N PRO A 92 22.57 -22.06 10.78
CA PRO A 92 22.73 -20.62 10.97
C PRO A 92 22.81 -19.83 9.66
N GLU A 93 23.14 -20.48 8.53
CA GLU A 93 23.07 -19.88 7.18
C GLU A 93 21.65 -19.53 6.71
N THR A 94 20.63 -19.88 7.48
CA THR A 94 19.25 -19.44 7.25
C THR A 94 18.98 -18.06 7.81
N LEU A 95 19.87 -17.54 8.66
CA LEU A 95 19.71 -16.23 9.30
C LEU A 95 20.06 -15.11 8.33
N ASN A 96 19.28 -14.04 8.41
CA ASN A 96 19.59 -12.75 7.78
C ASN A 96 20.66 -11.99 8.61
N ALA A 97 21.27 -10.97 8.01
CA ALA A 97 22.26 -10.10 8.64
C ALA A 97 21.85 -8.63 8.54
N ASN A 98 22.38 -7.81 9.45
CA ASN A 98 22.31 -6.36 9.36
C ASN A 98 23.39 -5.80 8.41
N ALA A 99 23.41 -4.48 8.23
CA ALA A 99 24.36 -3.80 7.33
C ALA A 99 25.84 -3.98 7.75
N ASP A 100 26.11 -4.32 9.02
CA ASP A 100 27.47 -4.61 9.51
C ASP A 100 27.86 -6.10 9.33
N GLY A 101 27.01 -6.90 8.67
CA GLY A 101 27.22 -8.34 8.45
C GLY A 101 27.00 -9.20 9.70
N VAL A 102 26.38 -8.66 10.75
CA VAL A 102 26.07 -9.41 11.97
C VAL A 102 24.75 -10.14 11.79
N LEU A 103 24.78 -11.47 11.95
CA LEU A 103 23.57 -12.31 11.84
C LEU A 103 22.57 -11.97 12.96
N TYR A 104 21.28 -11.87 12.57
CA TYR A 104 20.18 -11.82 13.51
C TYR A 104 20.13 -13.11 14.35
N ARG A 105 19.37 -13.07 15.44
CA ARG A 105 19.25 -14.21 16.35
C ARG A 105 17.80 -14.64 16.43
N HIS A 106 17.60 -15.92 16.72
CA HIS A 106 16.28 -16.47 17.04
C HIS A 106 15.68 -15.75 18.26
N GLY A 107 14.37 -15.61 18.31
CA GLY A 107 13.62 -15.05 19.43
C GLY A 107 12.60 -13.96 19.05
N GLY A 108 12.56 -13.60 17.78
CA GLY A 108 11.56 -12.75 17.19
C GLY A 108 11.03 -13.36 15.89
N ARG A 109 10.44 -12.54 15.04
CA ARG A 109 10.11 -12.92 13.67
C ARG A 109 11.05 -12.22 12.68
N ARG A 110 11.09 -12.63 11.38
CA ARG A 110 11.91 -12.02 10.31
C ARG A 110 13.42 -12.13 10.47
N HIS A 111 13.91 -13.05 11.26
CA HIS A 111 15.36 -13.29 11.40
C HIS A 111 15.94 -14.20 10.32
N TYR A 112 15.12 -14.70 9.40
CA TYR A 112 15.49 -15.59 8.31
C TYR A 112 15.80 -14.83 7.01
N ASN A 113 16.24 -15.60 6.00
CA ASN A 113 16.72 -15.10 4.73
C ASN A 113 16.03 -15.82 3.56
N TYR A 114 15.34 -15.06 2.70
CA TYR A 114 14.65 -15.61 1.52
C TYR A 114 15.56 -16.30 0.52
N ASN A 115 16.88 -16.00 0.51
CA ASN A 115 17.83 -16.49 -0.46
C ASN A 115 18.66 -17.67 0.06
N SER A 116 18.51 -18.08 1.33
CA SER A 116 19.13 -19.28 1.85
C SER A 116 18.56 -20.53 1.18
N PRO A 117 19.37 -21.34 0.48
CA PRO A 117 18.87 -22.58 -0.14
C PRO A 117 18.30 -23.55 0.88
N VAL A 118 18.93 -23.65 2.05
CA VAL A 118 18.46 -24.52 3.16
C VAL A 118 17.09 -24.04 3.65
N TYR A 119 16.92 -22.74 3.84
CA TYR A 119 15.63 -22.20 4.27
C TYR A 119 14.52 -22.53 3.27
N ARG A 120 14.77 -22.28 1.97
CA ARG A 120 13.82 -22.62 0.90
C ARG A 120 13.48 -24.10 0.85
N GLU A 121 14.46 -24.97 1.05
CA GLU A 121 14.24 -26.43 1.11
C GLU A 121 13.29 -26.81 2.25
N LYS A 122 13.53 -26.28 3.47
CA LYS A 122 12.69 -26.58 4.64
C LYS A 122 11.28 -26.01 4.49
N VAL A 123 11.16 -24.79 3.98
CA VAL A 123 9.86 -24.18 3.64
C VAL A 123 9.12 -25.02 2.60
N ALA A 124 9.79 -25.43 1.52
CA ALA A 124 9.17 -26.25 0.47
C ALA A 124 8.65 -27.58 1.02
N LEU A 125 9.41 -28.21 1.90
CA LEU A 125 9.02 -29.47 2.54
C LEU A 125 7.78 -29.26 3.44
N LEU A 126 7.80 -28.26 4.34
CA LEU A 126 6.69 -27.96 5.24
C LEU A 126 5.41 -27.64 4.46
N VAL A 127 5.48 -26.63 3.56
CA VAL A 127 4.33 -26.18 2.77
C VAL A 127 3.78 -27.33 1.91
N GLY A 128 4.66 -28.16 1.34
CA GLY A 128 4.25 -29.36 0.61
C GLY A 128 3.49 -30.35 1.49
N LYS A 129 3.97 -30.62 2.70
CA LYS A 129 3.30 -31.51 3.66
C LYS A 129 1.95 -30.96 4.14
N MET A 130 1.88 -29.64 4.42
CA MET A 130 0.61 -28.97 4.77
C MET A 130 -0.40 -29.06 3.63
N ALA A 131 0.01 -28.76 2.42
CA ALA A 131 -0.84 -28.78 1.24
C ALA A 131 -1.32 -30.18 0.87
N GLU A 132 -0.46 -31.18 0.95
CA GLU A 132 -0.80 -32.60 0.75
C GLU A 132 -1.86 -33.06 1.75
N HIS A 133 -1.74 -32.64 3.03
CA HIS A 133 -2.61 -33.05 4.12
C HIS A 133 -3.95 -32.30 4.11
N TRP A 134 -3.94 -30.96 3.99
CA TRP A 134 -5.14 -30.12 4.14
C TRP A 134 -5.66 -29.50 2.85
N GLY A 135 -5.01 -29.69 1.71
CA GLY A 135 -5.39 -29.02 0.45
C GLY A 135 -6.80 -29.31 -0.06
N ARG A 136 -7.52 -30.25 0.56
CA ARG A 136 -8.91 -30.59 0.24
C ARG A 136 -9.84 -30.49 1.45
N HIS A 137 -9.38 -29.90 2.54
CA HIS A 137 -10.20 -29.79 3.76
C HIS A 137 -11.39 -28.86 3.54
N PRO A 138 -12.63 -29.25 3.88
CA PRO A 138 -13.85 -28.49 3.53
C PRO A 138 -13.94 -27.11 4.19
N ALA A 139 -13.37 -26.95 5.39
CA ALA A 139 -13.38 -25.66 6.10
C ALA A 139 -12.42 -24.62 5.45
N ILE A 140 -11.37 -25.05 4.74
CA ILE A 140 -10.38 -24.14 4.17
C ILE A 140 -10.92 -23.53 2.87
N VAL A 141 -11.00 -22.20 2.85
CA VAL A 141 -11.42 -21.41 1.69
C VAL A 141 -10.25 -20.73 0.99
N GLY A 142 -9.14 -20.52 1.69
CA GLY A 142 -7.95 -19.88 1.13
C GLY A 142 -6.69 -20.15 1.94
N TRP A 143 -5.55 -19.83 1.33
CA TRP A 143 -4.22 -19.95 1.90
C TRP A 143 -3.52 -18.60 1.88
N GLN A 144 -2.93 -18.23 3.01
CA GLN A 144 -2.06 -17.05 3.10
C GLN A 144 -0.60 -17.50 3.04
N ILE A 145 0.18 -16.87 2.17
CA ILE A 145 1.63 -17.07 2.11
C ILE A 145 2.31 -16.19 3.13
N ASP A 146 3.08 -16.81 4.05
CA ASP A 146 3.88 -16.10 5.05
C ASP A 146 3.00 -15.10 5.87
N ASN A 147 3.59 -14.11 6.46
CA ASN A 147 2.90 -12.98 7.08
C ASN A 147 3.68 -11.70 6.82
N GLU A 148 3.06 -10.70 6.20
CA GLU A 148 3.64 -9.36 6.03
C GLU A 148 5.06 -9.39 5.46
N LEU A 149 5.24 -9.89 4.24
CA LEU A 149 6.56 -9.94 3.57
C LEU A 149 7.25 -8.56 3.59
N ASN A 150 8.53 -8.52 3.98
CA ASN A 150 9.34 -7.31 4.17
C ASN A 150 8.94 -6.39 5.34
N CYS A 151 8.03 -6.81 6.23
CA CYS A 151 7.80 -6.12 7.52
C CYS A 151 9.05 -6.21 8.41
N GLU A 152 9.21 -5.39 9.43
CA GLU A 152 10.35 -5.24 10.35
C GLU A 152 11.73 -5.12 9.69
N THR A 153 12.00 -5.86 8.61
CA THR A 153 13.22 -5.72 7.81
C THR A 153 12.93 -5.93 6.33
N ASN A 154 13.43 -5.04 5.52
CA ASN A 154 13.44 -5.12 4.06
C ASN A 154 14.88 -5.01 3.51
N ASP A 155 15.86 -5.32 4.36
CA ASP A 155 17.26 -5.47 4.01
C ASP A 155 17.69 -6.93 4.24
N PHE A 156 18.35 -7.51 3.24
CA PHE A 156 18.82 -8.89 3.22
C PHE A 156 20.29 -8.86 2.86
N LEU A 157 21.14 -9.04 3.88
CA LEU A 157 22.56 -8.70 3.82
C LEU A 157 23.46 -9.83 4.30
N SER A 158 22.98 -11.09 4.25
CA SER A 158 23.79 -12.26 4.58
C SER A 158 24.65 -12.69 3.40
N GLU A 159 25.57 -13.61 3.63
CA GLU A 159 26.42 -14.22 2.61
C GLU A 159 25.58 -14.88 1.47
N ALA A 160 24.44 -15.48 1.81
CA ALA A 160 23.54 -16.07 0.82
C ALA A 160 22.93 -14.99 -0.09
N ASP A 161 22.63 -13.80 0.46
CA ASP A 161 22.12 -12.66 -0.30
C ASP A 161 23.17 -12.11 -1.26
N GLY A 162 24.41 -11.98 -0.82
CA GLY A 162 25.53 -11.56 -1.69
C GLY A 162 25.68 -12.49 -2.90
N LYS A 163 25.63 -13.81 -2.68
CA LYS A 163 25.67 -14.81 -3.76
C LYS A 163 24.46 -14.70 -4.71
N ALA A 164 23.27 -14.56 -4.15
CA ALA A 164 22.04 -14.43 -4.94
C ALA A 164 21.99 -13.11 -5.72
N PHE A 165 22.47 -12.02 -5.12
CA PHE A 165 22.56 -10.71 -5.79
C PHE A 165 23.48 -10.77 -7.01
N ARG A 166 24.64 -11.39 -6.93
CA ARG A 166 25.51 -11.61 -8.08
C ARG A 166 24.82 -12.38 -9.21
N VAL A 167 24.07 -13.44 -8.88
CA VAL A 167 23.27 -14.18 -9.88
C VAL A 167 22.18 -13.30 -10.51
N PHE A 168 21.51 -12.48 -9.73
CA PHE A 168 20.52 -11.52 -10.21
C PHE A 168 21.17 -10.52 -11.20
N LEU A 169 22.31 -9.96 -10.85
CA LEU A 169 23.05 -9.01 -11.70
C LEU A 169 23.58 -9.66 -12.98
N GLN A 170 24.08 -10.90 -12.91
CA GLN A 170 24.52 -11.65 -14.09
C GLN A 170 23.38 -11.86 -15.09
N LYS A 171 22.18 -12.16 -14.62
CA LYS A 171 20.99 -12.28 -15.47
C LYS A 171 20.60 -10.94 -16.10
N LYS A 172 20.69 -9.86 -15.33
CA LYS A 172 20.30 -8.52 -15.80
C LYS A 172 21.28 -7.94 -16.81
N TYR A 173 22.57 -8.04 -16.58
CA TYR A 173 23.60 -7.34 -17.37
C TYR A 173 24.38 -8.22 -18.35
N ALA A 174 24.33 -9.53 -18.20
CA ALA A 174 25.05 -10.52 -19.01
C ALA A 174 26.60 -10.41 -18.99
N SER A 175 27.17 -9.23 -18.74
CA SER A 175 28.62 -9.01 -18.64
C SER A 175 28.97 -7.92 -17.62
N LEU A 176 30.21 -8.01 -17.06
CA LEU A 176 30.74 -6.98 -16.16
C LEU A 176 30.91 -5.64 -16.86
N ASP A 177 31.31 -5.63 -18.15
CA ASP A 177 31.42 -4.39 -18.90
C ASP A 177 30.10 -3.65 -19.04
N ALA A 178 28.99 -4.39 -19.28
CA ALA A 178 27.66 -3.83 -19.33
C ALA A 178 27.24 -3.26 -17.97
N LEU A 179 27.49 -4.00 -16.88
CA LEU A 179 27.23 -3.55 -15.51
C LEU A 179 28.05 -2.31 -15.18
N ASN A 180 29.36 -2.35 -15.40
CA ASN A 180 30.27 -1.23 -15.12
C ASN A 180 29.82 0.04 -15.87
N LYS A 181 29.42 -0.12 -17.14
CA LYS A 181 28.89 1.00 -17.95
C LYS A 181 27.58 1.52 -17.35
N ALA A 182 26.63 0.64 -16.99
CA ALA A 182 25.34 1.01 -16.42
C ALA A 182 25.49 1.73 -15.06
N TRP A 183 26.34 1.23 -14.18
CA TRP A 183 26.58 1.81 -12.86
C TRP A 183 27.55 2.99 -12.85
N GLY A 184 28.26 3.26 -13.97
CA GLY A 184 29.24 4.32 -14.03
C GLY A 184 30.40 4.12 -13.05
N THR A 185 30.87 2.88 -12.90
CA THR A 185 31.83 2.45 -11.88
C THR A 185 33.22 3.05 -11.99
N VAL A 186 33.52 3.78 -13.08
CA VAL A 186 34.70 4.62 -13.22
C VAL A 186 34.78 5.69 -12.11
N PHE A 187 33.64 6.10 -11.57
CA PHE A 187 33.58 7.05 -10.47
C PHE A 187 34.16 6.44 -9.20
N TRP A 188 35.14 7.09 -8.58
CA TRP A 188 35.89 6.64 -7.40
C TRP A 188 36.51 5.25 -7.54
N SER A 189 36.92 4.88 -8.79
CA SER A 189 37.59 3.59 -9.04
C SER A 189 36.83 2.34 -8.60
N GLN A 190 35.53 2.34 -8.78
CA GLN A 190 34.64 1.22 -8.39
C GLN A 190 34.54 0.15 -9.48
N THR A 191 35.32 0.21 -10.57
CA THR A 191 35.22 -0.73 -11.69
C THR A 191 35.50 -2.17 -11.26
N TYR A 192 34.55 -3.04 -11.53
CA TYR A 192 34.63 -4.47 -11.23
C TYR A 192 35.26 -5.24 -12.38
N THR A 193 36.14 -6.18 -12.05
CA THR A 193 36.84 -7.07 -13.01
C THR A 193 36.46 -8.54 -12.77
N ASP A 194 35.79 -8.84 -11.65
CA ASP A 194 35.28 -10.15 -11.30
C ASP A 194 33.92 -9.97 -10.60
N TRP A 195 32.96 -10.88 -10.85
CA TRP A 195 31.65 -10.88 -10.19
C TRP A 195 31.77 -11.05 -8.68
N GLU A 196 32.76 -11.77 -8.18
CA GLU A 196 32.98 -11.97 -6.75
C GLU A 196 33.40 -10.70 -5.99
N GLN A 197 33.76 -9.64 -6.71
CA GLN A 197 34.03 -8.31 -6.11
C GLN A 197 32.76 -7.52 -5.78
N ILE A 198 31.60 -7.98 -6.26
CA ILE A 198 30.31 -7.32 -6.02
C ILE A 198 29.63 -7.98 -4.83
N ASP A 199 29.13 -7.15 -3.90
CA ASP A 199 28.36 -7.62 -2.74
C ASP A 199 27.13 -6.74 -2.51
N VAL A 200 26.24 -7.17 -1.62
CA VAL A 200 25.13 -6.38 -1.11
C VAL A 200 25.66 -5.15 -0.35
N PRO A 201 24.88 -4.06 -0.20
CA PRO A 201 25.38 -2.79 0.34
C PRO A 201 25.59 -2.83 1.87
N HIS A 202 26.73 -3.38 2.32
CA HIS A 202 27.16 -3.32 3.69
C HIS A 202 27.60 -1.91 4.11
N THR A 203 27.67 -1.67 5.44
CA THR A 203 28.17 -0.41 6.00
C THR A 203 29.57 -0.08 5.44
N ASN A 204 29.74 1.14 4.94
CA ASN A 204 31.00 1.65 4.48
C ASN A 204 31.39 2.97 5.20
N ALA A 205 32.61 3.45 4.99
CA ALA A 205 33.18 4.58 5.73
C ALA A 205 32.39 5.90 5.63
N ILE A 206 31.62 6.09 4.57
CA ILE A 206 30.88 7.33 4.32
C ILE A 206 29.35 7.14 4.33
N ALA A 207 28.87 5.94 4.68
CA ALA A 207 27.48 5.57 4.67
C ALA A 207 26.76 5.90 3.33
N SER A 208 27.49 5.73 2.20
CA SER A 208 26.98 6.00 0.85
C SER A 208 27.53 4.97 -0.13
N HIS A 209 26.67 4.53 -1.03
CA HIS A 209 26.97 3.56 -2.08
C HIS A 209 26.74 4.17 -3.46
N ASN A 210 27.14 3.47 -4.51
CA ASN A 210 26.80 3.79 -5.88
C ASN A 210 25.25 3.77 -6.03
N PRO A 211 24.61 4.86 -6.52
CA PRO A 211 23.15 4.92 -6.61
C PRO A 211 22.53 3.82 -7.49
N SER A 212 23.21 3.43 -8.57
CA SER A 212 22.75 2.36 -9.46
C SER A 212 22.85 0.97 -8.78
N LEU A 213 23.87 0.76 -7.93
CA LEU A 213 23.96 -0.44 -7.09
C LEU A 213 22.79 -0.49 -6.11
N LEU A 214 22.48 0.62 -5.43
CA LEU A 214 21.38 0.68 -4.46
C LEU A 214 20.03 0.41 -5.13
N LEU A 215 19.77 1.01 -6.29
CA LEU A 215 18.55 0.79 -7.06
C LEU A 215 18.42 -0.69 -7.48
N ASP A 216 19.50 -1.32 -7.93
CA ASP A 216 19.49 -2.73 -8.30
C ASP A 216 19.39 -3.64 -7.08
N TYR A 217 19.92 -3.24 -5.93
CA TYR A 217 19.76 -3.96 -4.69
C TYR A 217 18.29 -3.96 -4.22
N VAL A 218 17.59 -2.83 -4.28
CA VAL A 218 16.15 -2.78 -3.94
C VAL A 218 15.32 -3.64 -4.89
N ARG A 219 15.64 -3.61 -6.20
CA ARG A 219 15.02 -4.52 -7.19
C ARG A 219 15.27 -6.00 -6.86
N PHE A 220 16.48 -6.31 -6.42
CA PHE A 220 16.84 -7.66 -5.98
C PHE A 220 16.07 -8.10 -4.73
N VAL A 221 15.94 -7.21 -3.73
CA VAL A 221 15.14 -7.49 -2.52
C VAL A 221 13.71 -7.84 -2.90
N SER A 222 13.09 -7.03 -3.77
CA SER A 222 11.75 -7.30 -4.29
C SER A 222 11.67 -8.64 -5.02
N ALA A 223 12.60 -8.91 -5.94
CA ALA A 223 12.65 -10.16 -6.70
C ALA A 223 12.84 -11.39 -5.79
N SER A 224 13.57 -11.25 -4.70
CA SER A 224 13.76 -12.32 -3.70
C SER A 224 12.47 -12.66 -2.96
N ALA A 225 11.74 -11.65 -2.49
CA ALA A 225 10.45 -11.84 -1.82
C ALA A 225 9.39 -12.41 -2.79
N LEU A 226 9.30 -11.89 -4.02
CA LEU A 226 8.41 -12.41 -5.07
C LEU A 226 8.69 -13.88 -5.37
N SER A 227 9.98 -14.23 -5.55
CA SER A 227 10.40 -15.63 -5.82
C SER A 227 10.08 -16.55 -4.65
N PHE A 228 10.20 -16.08 -3.42
CA PHE A 228 9.86 -16.86 -2.22
C PHE A 228 8.34 -17.07 -2.08
N CYS A 229 7.54 -16.05 -2.37
CA CYS A 229 6.09 -16.13 -2.42
C CYS A 229 5.63 -17.08 -3.55
N ALA A 230 6.16 -16.92 -4.76
CA ALA A 230 5.84 -17.74 -5.92
C ALA A 230 6.14 -19.24 -5.68
N MET A 231 7.30 -19.56 -5.07
CA MET A 231 7.67 -20.93 -4.73
C MET A 231 6.61 -21.61 -3.84
N GLN A 232 6.12 -20.92 -2.81
CA GLN A 232 5.10 -21.45 -1.91
C GLN A 232 3.75 -21.60 -2.63
N THR A 233 3.35 -20.59 -3.41
CA THR A 233 2.13 -20.63 -4.23
C THR A 233 2.13 -21.80 -5.21
N GLU A 234 3.24 -22.02 -5.92
CA GLU A 234 3.38 -23.13 -6.86
C GLU A 234 3.29 -24.51 -6.17
N ILE A 235 3.80 -24.62 -4.94
CA ILE A 235 3.67 -25.84 -4.14
C ILE A 235 2.22 -26.06 -3.74
N LEU A 236 1.55 -25.05 -3.18
CA LEU A 236 0.14 -25.13 -2.80
C LEU A 236 -0.75 -25.53 -3.96
N ARG A 237 -0.57 -24.91 -5.14
CA ARG A 237 -1.37 -25.17 -6.34
C ARG A 237 -1.37 -26.62 -6.83
N LYS A 238 -0.37 -27.42 -6.43
CA LYS A 238 -0.31 -28.86 -6.78
C LYS A 238 -1.32 -29.71 -6.00
N PHE A 239 -1.79 -29.23 -4.85
CA PHE A 239 -2.58 -30.03 -3.91
C PHE A 239 -3.93 -29.42 -3.55
N ILE A 240 -4.03 -28.07 -3.55
CA ILE A 240 -5.27 -27.37 -3.14
C ILE A 240 -6.36 -27.46 -4.22
N GLU A 241 -7.61 -27.42 -3.77
CA GLU A 241 -8.75 -27.37 -4.69
C GLU A 241 -8.84 -26.03 -5.43
N PRO A 242 -9.34 -26.01 -6.69
CA PRO A 242 -9.48 -24.77 -7.48
C PRO A 242 -10.36 -23.68 -6.85
N ARG A 243 -11.23 -24.06 -5.88
CA ARG A 243 -12.07 -23.09 -5.14
C ARG A 243 -11.30 -22.29 -4.10
N MET A 244 -10.16 -22.81 -3.66
CA MET A 244 -9.33 -22.16 -2.65
C MET A 244 -8.46 -21.11 -3.31
N PHE A 245 -8.48 -19.89 -2.76
CA PHE A 245 -7.61 -18.81 -3.18
C PHE A 245 -6.26 -18.85 -2.47
N VAL A 246 -5.27 -18.17 -3.06
CA VAL A 246 -3.96 -17.90 -2.44
C VAL A 246 -3.79 -16.39 -2.32
N THR A 247 -3.38 -15.94 -1.15
CA THR A 247 -3.14 -14.54 -0.82
C THR A 247 -1.87 -14.38 0.03
N THR A 248 -1.51 -13.13 0.30
CA THR A 248 -0.64 -12.70 1.41
C THR A 248 -1.26 -11.46 2.04
N ASN A 249 -0.67 -10.92 3.10
CA ASN A 249 -1.15 -9.74 3.78
C ASN A 249 -0.07 -8.65 3.90
N GLY A 250 -0.51 -7.43 4.18
CA GLY A 250 0.35 -6.26 4.32
C GLY A 250 0.77 -5.64 2.97
N MET A 251 1.28 -4.42 3.05
CA MET A 251 1.81 -3.66 1.90
C MET A 251 3.09 -2.95 2.35
N PHE A 252 4.22 -3.64 2.18
CA PHE A 252 5.49 -3.14 2.70
C PHE A 252 6.42 -2.66 1.58
N GLY A 253 7.41 -1.84 1.96
CA GLY A 253 8.39 -1.28 1.06
C GLY A 253 9.34 -2.30 0.43
N ARG A 254 10.05 -1.89 -0.63
CA ARG A 254 10.98 -2.71 -1.41
C ARG A 254 10.36 -4.01 -1.91
N LEU A 255 9.08 -3.95 -2.27
CA LEU A 255 8.31 -5.06 -2.78
C LEU A 255 7.41 -4.59 -3.93
N ASP A 256 7.51 -5.24 -5.08
CA ASP A 256 6.60 -5.02 -6.19
C ASP A 256 5.27 -5.73 -5.92
N ASN A 257 4.41 -5.06 -5.13
CA ASN A 257 3.11 -5.58 -4.73
C ASN A 257 2.17 -5.80 -5.94
N HIS A 258 2.28 -4.97 -6.97
CA HIS A 258 1.48 -5.14 -8.20
C HIS A 258 1.87 -6.39 -8.97
N GLU A 259 3.18 -6.69 -9.09
CA GLU A 259 3.67 -7.92 -9.71
C GLU A 259 3.19 -9.15 -8.92
N MET A 260 3.25 -9.08 -7.59
CA MET A 260 2.78 -10.15 -6.72
C MET A 260 1.29 -10.42 -6.91
N ALA A 261 0.46 -9.38 -6.86
CA ALA A 261 -0.98 -9.50 -7.02
C ALA A 261 -1.39 -10.02 -8.40
N ARG A 262 -0.73 -9.57 -9.47
CA ARG A 262 -1.09 -9.93 -10.84
C ARG A 262 -0.67 -11.33 -11.26
N ASN A 263 0.50 -11.81 -10.79
CA ASN A 263 1.15 -12.99 -11.34
C ASN A 263 1.35 -14.14 -10.36
N ILE A 264 1.18 -13.90 -9.06
CA ILE A 264 1.47 -14.91 -8.02
C ILE A 264 0.21 -15.26 -7.22
N LEU A 265 -0.58 -14.27 -6.83
CA LEU A 265 -1.74 -14.41 -5.96
C LEU A 265 -3.05 -14.42 -6.74
N ASP A 266 -4.15 -14.82 -6.08
CA ASP A 266 -5.51 -14.69 -6.62
C ASP A 266 -6.20 -13.42 -6.15
N VAL A 267 -5.85 -12.97 -4.97
CA VAL A 267 -6.34 -11.74 -4.32
C VAL A 267 -5.23 -11.17 -3.45
N TYR A 268 -5.22 -9.85 -3.31
CA TYR A 268 -4.32 -9.16 -2.40
C TYR A 268 -5.09 -8.75 -1.14
N MET A 269 -4.50 -8.91 0.04
CA MET A 269 -5.08 -8.47 1.29
C MET A 269 -4.14 -7.51 2.02
N TYR A 270 -4.73 -6.58 2.78
CA TYR A 270 -4.03 -5.48 3.44
C TYR A 270 -4.26 -5.52 4.95
N ASP A 271 -3.36 -4.92 5.71
CA ASP A 271 -3.44 -4.78 7.16
C ASP A 271 -3.66 -3.32 7.51
N SER A 272 -4.87 -3.00 7.99
CA SER A 272 -5.32 -1.63 8.23
C SER A 272 -5.29 -1.29 9.73
N TYR A 273 -4.37 -0.40 10.10
CA TYR A 273 -4.22 0.10 11.47
C TYR A 273 -4.32 1.64 11.51
N PRO A 274 -5.53 2.21 11.39
CA PRO A 274 -5.72 3.65 11.24
C PRO A 274 -5.17 4.47 12.42
N ASN A 275 -5.20 3.91 13.62
CA ASN A 275 -4.76 4.60 14.83
C ASN A 275 -3.23 4.67 14.98
N PHE A 276 -2.43 4.01 14.10
CA PHE A 276 -0.99 4.23 14.04
C PHE A 276 -0.63 5.65 13.65
N ALA A 277 -1.52 6.33 12.95
CA ALA A 277 -1.41 7.76 12.70
C ALA A 277 -1.36 8.57 14.02
N TYR A 278 -1.78 8.00 15.14
CA TYR A 278 -1.82 8.62 16.48
C TYR A 278 -0.78 8.07 17.44
N GLY A 279 0.36 7.59 16.98
CA GLY A 279 1.41 7.05 17.86
C GLY A 279 1.70 7.95 19.06
N ILE A 280 1.90 7.36 20.23
CA ILE A 280 2.03 8.09 21.52
C ILE A 280 3.16 9.11 21.48
N ASP A 281 4.21 8.83 20.72
CA ASP A 281 5.40 9.66 20.57
C ASP A 281 5.32 10.66 19.40
N GLN A 282 4.18 10.70 18.68
CA GLN A 282 4.01 11.63 17.56
C GLN A 282 3.38 12.94 18.03
N THR A 283 4.01 14.05 17.65
CA THR A 283 3.42 15.37 17.79
C THR A 283 2.38 15.58 16.68
N TRP A 284 1.16 15.92 17.09
CA TRP A 284 0.06 16.21 16.16
C TRP A 284 0.23 17.58 15.53
N ASP A 285 0.02 17.63 14.25
CA ASP A 285 -0.34 18.86 13.54
C ASP A 285 -1.87 19.02 13.69
N GLU A 286 -2.33 20.19 14.12
CA GLU A 286 -3.75 20.52 14.23
C GLU A 286 -4.50 20.40 12.88
N ASP A 287 -3.75 20.53 11.78
CA ASP A 287 -4.23 20.33 10.40
C ASP A 287 -4.20 18.87 9.94
N SER A 288 -3.87 17.92 10.81
CA SER A 288 -3.81 16.48 10.49
C SER A 288 -5.17 15.97 9.99
N LEU A 289 -5.13 15.08 9.02
CA LEU A 289 -6.31 14.37 8.52
C LEU A 289 -6.77 13.25 9.47
N HIS A 290 -6.06 13.05 10.60
CA HIS A 290 -6.36 12.02 11.59
C HIS A 290 -6.53 10.62 10.96
N ASP A 291 -7.57 9.89 11.34
CA ASP A 291 -7.90 8.53 10.85
C ASP A 291 -8.11 8.50 9.31
N ARG A 292 -8.43 9.63 8.69
CA ARG A 292 -8.55 9.78 7.23
C ARG A 292 -7.24 9.50 6.50
N HIS A 293 -6.10 9.65 7.16
CA HIS A 293 -4.80 9.35 6.55
C HIS A 293 -4.70 7.89 6.10
N SER A 294 -5.38 6.98 6.78
CA SER A 294 -5.48 5.57 6.37
C SER A 294 -6.12 5.39 4.98
N SER A 295 -6.98 6.31 4.53
CA SER A 295 -7.56 6.29 3.19
C SER A 295 -6.52 6.42 2.07
N LEU A 296 -5.33 7.00 2.35
CA LEU A 296 -4.22 7.01 1.40
C LEU A 296 -3.69 5.60 1.12
N ASP A 297 -3.48 4.80 2.16
CA ASP A 297 -3.01 3.43 2.02
C ASP A 297 -4.08 2.52 1.41
N LEU A 298 -5.35 2.73 1.76
CA LEU A 298 -6.48 2.06 1.10
C LEU A 298 -6.55 2.40 -0.40
N THR A 299 -6.24 3.65 -0.79
CA THR A 299 -6.12 4.05 -2.20
C THR A 299 -4.94 3.35 -2.89
N ARG A 300 -3.81 3.17 -2.21
CA ARG A 300 -2.66 2.42 -2.73
C ARG A 300 -2.99 0.94 -2.93
N VAL A 301 -3.58 0.28 -1.93
CA VAL A 301 -3.90 -1.14 -2.02
C VAL A 301 -4.95 -1.42 -3.10
N ARG A 302 -5.92 -0.52 -3.28
CA ARG A 302 -6.91 -0.58 -4.37
C ARG A 302 -6.24 -0.55 -5.75
N SER A 303 -5.15 0.19 -5.92
CA SER A 303 -4.39 0.19 -7.17
C SER A 303 -3.70 -1.16 -7.44
N ILE A 304 -3.32 -1.89 -6.38
CA ILE A 304 -2.73 -3.22 -6.46
C ILE A 304 -3.78 -4.26 -6.84
N CYS A 305 -4.93 -4.21 -6.17
CA CYS A 305 -6.06 -5.13 -6.36
C CYS A 305 -7.38 -4.35 -6.14
N PRO A 306 -8.16 -4.04 -7.18
CA PRO A 306 -9.37 -3.21 -7.07
C PRO A 306 -10.41 -3.74 -6.08
N HIS A 307 -10.52 -5.07 -5.97
CA HIS A 307 -11.40 -5.78 -5.02
C HIS A 307 -10.51 -6.57 -4.06
N PHE A 308 -10.08 -5.91 -3.01
CA PHE A 308 -9.16 -6.46 -2.02
C PHE A 308 -9.89 -6.85 -0.74
N GLY A 309 -9.18 -7.50 0.17
CA GLY A 309 -9.63 -7.74 1.54
C GLY A 309 -8.73 -7.05 2.56
N ILE A 310 -9.25 -6.84 3.74
CA ILE A 310 -8.46 -6.50 4.92
C ILE A 310 -8.24 -7.80 5.70
N MET A 311 -6.97 -8.21 5.85
CA MET A 311 -6.62 -9.39 6.62
C MET A 311 -6.49 -9.07 8.10
N GLU A 312 -6.03 -7.85 8.41
CA GLU A 312 -5.88 -7.36 9.79
C GLU A 312 -6.46 -5.95 9.91
N GLN A 313 -7.71 -5.86 10.38
CA GLN A 313 -8.31 -4.59 10.77
C GLN A 313 -8.06 -4.35 12.26
N GLN A 314 -7.54 -3.20 12.62
CA GLN A 314 -7.33 -2.82 14.02
C GLN A 314 -8.60 -3.03 14.86
N SER A 315 -8.46 -3.71 16.00
CA SER A 315 -9.60 -4.00 16.91
C SER A 315 -9.45 -3.42 18.32
N GLY A 316 -8.27 -2.94 18.67
CA GLY A 316 -8.00 -2.43 20.03
C GLY A 316 -6.81 -1.49 20.09
N ALA A 317 -6.32 -1.19 21.27
CA ALA A 317 -5.05 -0.53 21.47
C ALA A 317 -3.91 -1.45 20.99
N ASN A 318 -2.87 -0.87 20.41
CA ASN A 318 -1.77 -1.63 19.85
C ASN A 318 -0.46 -1.30 20.58
N GLY A 319 0.28 -2.35 20.88
CA GLY A 319 1.60 -2.23 21.48
C GLY A 319 2.26 -3.59 21.68
N TRP A 320 3.57 -3.59 21.66
CA TRP A 320 4.39 -4.70 22.11
C TRP A 320 4.79 -4.45 23.56
N TYR A 321 5.29 -5.47 24.25
CA TYR A 321 5.72 -5.30 25.65
C TYR A 321 6.73 -4.16 25.87
N ASN A 322 7.50 -3.79 24.85
CA ASN A 322 8.56 -2.80 24.88
C ASN A 322 8.24 -1.49 24.15
N ARG A 323 7.05 -1.36 23.56
CA ARG A 323 6.63 -0.13 22.87
C ARG A 323 5.11 -0.02 22.79
N MET A 324 4.59 1.19 22.86
CA MET A 324 3.18 1.51 22.64
C MET A 324 3.04 2.16 21.25
N GLU A 325 2.12 1.65 20.44
CA GLU A 325 1.91 2.11 19.06
C GLU A 325 0.67 3.00 18.96
N ALA A 326 -0.46 2.54 19.54
CA ALA A 326 -1.73 3.20 19.36
C ALA A 326 -2.65 3.07 20.58
N SER A 327 -3.47 4.10 20.82
CA SER A 327 -4.45 4.13 21.90
C SER A 327 -5.67 3.24 21.58
N MET A 328 -6.49 2.96 22.60
CA MET A 328 -7.75 2.25 22.44
C MET A 328 -8.70 3.05 21.52
N PRO A 329 -9.34 2.42 20.52
CA PRO A 329 -10.35 3.08 19.69
C PRO A 329 -11.46 3.72 20.52
N ARG A 330 -11.87 4.92 20.13
CA ARG A 330 -13.02 5.61 20.71
C ARG A 330 -14.32 4.90 20.33
N PRO A 331 -15.44 5.12 21.07
CA PRO A 331 -16.74 4.60 20.66
C PRO A 331 -17.11 5.04 19.23
N GLY A 332 -17.44 4.08 18.38
CA GLY A 332 -17.76 4.26 16.96
C GLY A 332 -16.57 4.13 16.01
N GLN A 333 -15.32 4.38 16.45
CA GLN A 333 -14.16 4.35 15.55
C GLN A 333 -13.93 2.96 14.93
N LEU A 334 -14.19 1.87 15.64
CA LEU A 334 -13.91 0.54 15.14
C LEU A 334 -14.81 0.19 13.95
N GLU A 335 -16.08 0.51 14.05
CA GLU A 335 -17.06 0.39 12.96
C GLU A 335 -16.72 1.34 11.81
N LEU A 336 -16.43 2.62 12.11
CA LEU A 336 -16.03 3.62 11.12
C LEU A 336 -14.82 3.18 10.31
N TRP A 337 -13.75 2.66 10.93
CA TRP A 337 -12.55 2.20 10.22
C TRP A 337 -12.81 0.99 9.33
N ALA A 338 -13.66 0.06 9.77
CA ALA A 338 -14.09 -1.06 8.95
C ALA A 338 -14.91 -0.58 7.74
N MET A 339 -15.84 0.38 7.95
CA MET A 339 -16.58 1.01 6.85
C MET A 339 -15.72 1.88 5.95
N GLN A 340 -14.66 2.53 6.45
CA GLN A 340 -13.65 3.22 5.65
C GLN A 340 -12.98 2.24 4.67
N SER A 341 -12.59 1.06 5.14
CA SER A 341 -12.03 0.01 4.30
C SER A 341 -13.00 -0.41 3.20
N VAL A 342 -14.29 -0.61 3.52
CA VAL A 342 -15.35 -0.93 2.56
C VAL A 342 -15.57 0.22 1.57
N ALA A 343 -15.65 1.47 2.03
CA ALA A 343 -15.80 2.65 1.17
C ALA A 343 -14.69 2.74 0.11
N HIS A 344 -13.47 2.31 0.45
CA HIS A 344 -12.32 2.32 -0.43
C HIS A 344 -12.10 1.04 -1.26
N GLY A 345 -12.98 0.03 -1.18
CA GLY A 345 -12.95 -1.12 -2.09
C GLY A 345 -12.79 -2.49 -1.42
N ALA A 346 -12.69 -2.58 -0.10
CA ALA A 346 -12.60 -3.87 0.57
C ALA A 346 -13.95 -4.62 0.52
N ASP A 347 -13.89 -5.87 0.07
CA ASP A 347 -15.05 -6.79 0.07
C ASP A 347 -14.95 -7.87 1.19
N TYR A 348 -13.87 -7.85 1.97
CA TYR A 348 -13.66 -8.68 3.14
C TYR A 348 -12.92 -7.89 4.22
N VAL A 349 -13.37 -7.99 5.47
CA VAL A 349 -12.72 -7.34 6.62
C VAL A 349 -12.53 -8.33 7.75
N SER A 350 -11.27 -8.62 8.07
CA SER A 350 -10.87 -9.50 9.17
C SER A 350 -10.20 -8.69 10.28
N PHE A 351 -10.67 -8.81 11.50
CA PHE A 351 -10.13 -8.05 12.63
C PHE A 351 -8.91 -8.73 13.24
N PHE A 352 -7.89 -7.98 13.59
CA PHE A 352 -6.76 -8.45 14.36
C PHE A 352 -6.93 -7.98 15.80
N ARG A 353 -7.31 -8.84 16.72
CA ARG A 353 -7.63 -10.28 16.67
C ARG A 353 -8.81 -10.59 17.58
N TRP A 354 -9.27 -11.87 17.63
CA TRP A 354 -10.38 -12.25 18.48
C TRP A 354 -10.12 -11.96 19.95
N ARG A 355 -9.03 -12.49 20.53
CA ARG A 355 -8.64 -12.30 21.94
C ARG A 355 -7.29 -11.65 22.06
N THR A 356 -7.12 -10.77 23.05
CA THR A 356 -5.83 -10.26 23.47
C THR A 356 -4.97 -11.40 24.01
N SER A 357 -3.74 -11.56 23.51
CA SER A 357 -2.85 -12.62 23.98
C SER A 357 -2.37 -12.36 25.41
N PRO A 358 -2.45 -13.34 26.29
CA PRO A 358 -1.90 -13.22 27.65
C PRO A 358 -0.39 -13.48 27.71
N VAL A 359 0.24 -13.84 26.59
CA VAL A 359 1.67 -14.22 26.48
C VAL A 359 2.31 -13.65 25.23
N GLY A 360 3.63 -13.60 25.24
CA GLY A 360 4.43 -13.21 24.07
C GLY A 360 4.61 -11.70 23.92
N THR A 361 5.26 -11.32 22.83
CA THR A 361 5.63 -9.93 22.55
C THR A 361 4.42 -8.99 22.46
N GLU A 362 3.31 -9.50 21.96
CA GLU A 362 2.08 -8.74 21.67
C GLU A 362 1.05 -8.76 22.81
N ILE A 363 1.47 -8.86 24.05
CA ILE A 363 0.56 -8.85 25.21
C ILE A 363 -0.29 -7.56 25.31
N TYR A 364 0.14 -6.47 24.69
CA TYR A 364 -0.57 -5.19 24.63
C TYR A 364 -1.20 -4.91 23.25
N TRP A 365 -1.22 -5.91 22.39
CA TRP A 365 -1.95 -5.82 21.11
C TRP A 365 -3.36 -6.36 21.31
N HIS A 366 -4.28 -5.43 21.62
CA HIS A 366 -5.61 -5.79 22.11
C HIS A 366 -6.52 -6.27 20.97
N GLY A 367 -7.14 -7.42 21.20
CA GLY A 367 -8.18 -7.99 20.34
C GLY A 367 -9.57 -7.42 20.57
N ILE A 368 -10.57 -7.99 19.90
CA ILE A 368 -11.98 -7.68 20.14
C ILE A 368 -12.32 -7.96 21.60
N LEU A 369 -11.92 -9.12 22.12
CA LEU A 369 -12.06 -9.48 23.54
C LEU A 369 -10.74 -9.21 24.29
N ASP A 370 -10.88 -8.79 25.54
CA ASP A 370 -9.76 -8.68 26.46
C ASP A 370 -9.40 -10.01 27.14
N TYR A 371 -8.40 -9.98 28.04
CA TYR A 371 -7.90 -11.15 28.77
C TYR A 371 -9.01 -11.86 29.57
N ASP A 372 -10.03 -11.13 30.04
CA ASP A 372 -11.14 -11.67 30.81
C ASP A 372 -12.27 -12.26 29.97
N SER A 373 -12.18 -12.12 28.64
CA SER A 373 -13.11 -12.69 27.66
C SER A 373 -14.58 -12.24 27.79
N ARG A 374 -14.88 -11.18 28.56
CA ARG A 374 -16.25 -10.66 28.70
C ARG A 374 -16.70 -9.93 27.45
N ASP A 375 -18.02 -9.87 27.24
CA ASP A 375 -18.61 -8.99 26.24
C ASP A 375 -18.30 -7.54 26.58
N ASN A 376 -17.85 -6.83 25.57
CA ASN A 376 -17.43 -5.45 25.70
C ASN A 376 -17.96 -4.58 24.55
N ARG A 377 -17.59 -3.30 24.55
CA ARG A 377 -18.00 -2.36 23.50
C ARG A 377 -17.51 -2.78 22.11
N ARG A 378 -16.24 -3.21 22.00
CA ARG A 378 -15.63 -3.59 20.72
C ARG A 378 -16.38 -4.74 20.03
N LEU A 379 -16.78 -5.76 20.81
CA LEU A 379 -17.59 -6.86 20.26
C LEU A 379 -18.95 -6.36 19.72
N ARG A 380 -19.57 -5.40 20.41
CA ARG A 380 -20.85 -4.82 19.93
C ARG A 380 -20.66 -3.99 18.66
N GLU A 381 -19.56 -3.23 18.53
CA GLU A 381 -19.25 -2.48 17.31
C GLU A 381 -18.92 -3.40 16.13
N VAL A 382 -18.19 -4.51 16.34
CA VAL A 382 -17.97 -5.52 15.29
C VAL A 382 -19.27 -6.17 14.84
N LYS A 383 -20.18 -6.45 15.78
CA LYS A 383 -21.51 -6.96 15.44
C LYS A 383 -22.33 -5.95 14.65
N ALA A 384 -22.35 -4.69 15.07
CA ALA A 384 -23.05 -3.62 14.35
C ALA A 384 -22.49 -3.47 12.92
N PHE A 385 -21.17 -3.46 12.76
CA PHE A 385 -20.52 -3.47 11.45
C PHE A 385 -20.97 -4.66 10.57
N ALA A 386 -21.01 -5.87 11.13
CA ALA A 386 -21.46 -7.05 10.39
C ALA A 386 -22.94 -6.94 9.95
N GLU A 387 -23.81 -6.42 10.82
CA GLU A 387 -25.23 -6.15 10.51
C GLU A 387 -25.38 -5.06 9.44
N ASP A 388 -24.55 -4.01 9.47
CA ASP A 388 -24.57 -2.94 8.47
C ASP A 388 -23.99 -3.41 7.13
N LEU A 389 -22.96 -4.27 7.15
CA LEU A 389 -22.42 -4.88 5.95
C LEU A 389 -23.46 -5.71 5.18
N GLU A 390 -24.36 -6.41 5.88
CA GLU A 390 -25.47 -7.15 5.26
C GLU A 390 -26.44 -6.22 4.53
N LYS A 391 -26.68 -5.00 5.04
CA LYS A 391 -27.58 -4.02 4.40
C LYS A 391 -27.02 -3.43 3.11
N ILE A 392 -25.69 -3.39 2.97
CA ILE A 392 -25.00 -2.79 1.83
C ILE A 392 -24.36 -3.81 0.88
N GLN A 393 -24.77 -5.08 0.92
CA GLN A 393 -24.24 -6.16 0.05
C GLN A 393 -24.28 -5.82 -1.45
N GLU A 394 -25.18 -4.97 -1.89
CA GLU A 394 -25.26 -4.52 -3.28
C GLU A 394 -24.04 -3.74 -3.75
N VAL A 395 -23.25 -3.15 -2.81
CA VAL A 395 -22.00 -2.43 -3.10
C VAL A 395 -20.83 -3.38 -3.34
N CYS A 396 -20.95 -4.66 -2.97
CA CYS A 396 -19.89 -5.65 -3.18
C CYS A 396 -19.43 -5.68 -4.64
N GLY A 397 -18.11 -5.60 -4.85
CA GLY A 397 -17.52 -5.60 -6.18
C GLY A 397 -17.78 -4.31 -6.99
N ALA A 398 -18.16 -3.20 -6.34
CA ALA A 398 -18.23 -1.90 -7.01
C ALA A 398 -16.84 -1.26 -7.12
N ASP A 399 -16.56 -0.60 -8.24
CA ASP A 399 -15.37 0.24 -8.39
C ASP A 399 -15.53 1.57 -7.63
N THR A 400 -14.43 2.29 -7.38
CA THR A 400 -14.48 3.67 -6.91
C THR A 400 -14.78 4.65 -8.04
N ASP A 401 -15.55 5.71 -7.76
CA ASP A 401 -15.84 6.79 -8.73
C ASP A 401 -14.69 7.81 -8.75
N ALA A 402 -13.49 7.35 -9.17
CA ALA A 402 -12.30 8.19 -9.23
C ALA A 402 -12.37 9.21 -10.38
N ARG A 403 -11.98 10.46 -10.10
CA ARG A 403 -12.05 11.60 -11.05
C ARG A 403 -10.74 11.88 -11.76
N PHE A 404 -9.62 11.39 -11.24
CA PHE A 404 -8.31 11.50 -11.84
C PHE A 404 -7.42 10.36 -11.37
N GLY A 405 -6.31 10.14 -12.08
CA GLY A 405 -5.29 9.18 -11.70
C GLY A 405 -3.99 9.85 -11.28
N VAL A 406 -3.28 9.24 -10.34
CA VAL A 406 -1.90 9.58 -9.98
C VAL A 406 -1.01 8.44 -10.43
N LEU A 407 -0.20 8.70 -11.44
CA LEU A 407 0.69 7.72 -12.02
C LEU A 407 1.84 7.37 -11.07
N GLN A 408 2.18 6.10 -11.03
CA GLN A 408 3.35 5.60 -10.31
C GLN A 408 4.04 4.50 -11.11
N THR A 409 5.31 4.27 -10.86
CA THR A 409 6.06 3.11 -11.36
C THR A 409 6.86 2.51 -10.24
N VAL A 410 7.06 1.21 -10.28
CA VAL A 410 7.88 0.51 -9.26
C VAL A 410 9.31 1.04 -9.19
N ASP A 411 9.92 1.39 -10.34
CA ASP A 411 11.28 1.93 -10.37
C ASP A 411 11.38 3.31 -9.71
N ASN A 412 10.35 4.17 -9.85
CA ASN A 412 10.30 5.45 -9.15
C ASN A 412 10.09 5.28 -7.65
N GLN A 413 9.26 4.32 -7.22
CA GLN A 413 9.13 3.99 -5.80
C GLN A 413 10.44 3.49 -5.20
N PHE A 414 11.14 2.59 -5.90
CA PHE A 414 12.43 2.05 -5.46
C PHE A 414 13.55 3.10 -5.45
N ASP A 415 13.57 4.01 -6.42
CA ASP A 415 14.52 5.11 -6.44
C ASP A 415 14.25 6.11 -5.30
N ALA A 416 12.97 6.36 -4.99
CA ALA A 416 12.59 7.22 -3.87
C ALA A 416 13.00 6.66 -2.49
N ASP A 417 13.08 5.33 -2.34
CA ASP A 417 13.59 4.68 -1.12
C ASP A 417 15.09 4.92 -0.89
N VAL A 418 15.87 5.10 -1.96
CA VAL A 418 17.34 5.20 -1.89
C VAL A 418 17.87 6.58 -2.24
N ASP A 419 17.13 7.40 -2.98
CA ASP A 419 17.46 8.80 -3.27
C ASP A 419 16.64 9.73 -2.35
N HIS A 420 17.30 10.28 -1.35
CA HIS A 420 16.67 11.17 -0.37
C HIS A 420 15.95 12.37 -1.00
N TRP A 421 16.47 12.92 -2.11
CA TRP A 421 15.83 14.03 -2.81
C TRP A 421 14.55 13.62 -3.52
N HIS A 422 14.57 12.48 -4.20
CA HIS A 422 13.40 11.93 -4.87
C HIS A 422 12.34 11.56 -3.84
N GLY A 423 12.69 10.78 -2.83
CA GLY A 423 11.75 10.35 -1.79
C GLY A 423 11.06 11.51 -1.08
N ARG A 424 11.80 12.60 -0.82
CA ARG A 424 11.23 13.80 -0.17
C ARG A 424 10.17 14.49 -1.04
N VAL A 425 10.43 14.71 -2.32
CA VAL A 425 9.46 15.41 -3.20
C VAL A 425 8.29 14.51 -3.54
N GLN A 426 8.53 13.20 -3.73
CA GLN A 426 7.47 12.23 -3.99
C GLN A 426 6.50 12.16 -2.82
N LYS A 427 7.00 11.95 -1.60
CA LYS A 427 6.18 11.91 -0.39
C LYS A 427 5.35 13.18 -0.21
N ALA A 428 5.99 14.35 -0.35
CA ALA A 428 5.30 15.63 -0.20
C ALA A 428 4.18 15.85 -1.24
N SER A 429 4.36 15.34 -2.48
CA SER A 429 3.33 15.43 -3.51
C SER A 429 2.21 14.42 -3.31
N GLU A 430 2.51 13.18 -2.95
CA GLU A 430 1.49 12.16 -2.68
C GLU A 430 0.59 12.58 -1.50
N GLU A 431 1.19 13.01 -0.40
CA GLU A 431 0.47 13.52 0.78
C GLU A 431 -0.31 14.81 0.44
N GLY A 432 0.29 15.70 -0.34
CA GLY A 432 -0.35 16.96 -0.74
C GLY A 432 -1.54 16.76 -1.68
N ILE A 433 -1.43 15.88 -2.68
CA ILE A 433 -2.52 15.52 -3.58
C ILE A 433 -3.63 14.83 -2.79
N PHE A 434 -3.28 13.89 -1.92
CA PHE A 434 -4.24 13.19 -1.07
C PHE A 434 -5.00 14.16 -0.16
N ALA A 435 -4.30 15.02 0.58
CA ALA A 435 -4.93 16.01 1.46
C ALA A 435 -5.87 16.96 0.71
N ALA A 436 -5.44 17.44 -0.47
CA ALA A 436 -6.28 18.29 -1.32
C ALA A 436 -7.51 17.54 -1.85
N ALA A 437 -7.37 16.26 -2.23
CA ALA A 437 -8.47 15.42 -2.68
C ALA A 437 -9.48 15.18 -1.55
N GLN A 438 -9.01 14.90 -0.34
CA GLN A 438 -9.84 14.74 0.85
C GLN A 438 -10.67 16.01 1.14
N GLU A 439 -10.04 17.19 1.12
CA GLU A 439 -10.72 18.48 1.38
C GLU A 439 -11.67 18.93 0.28
N THR A 440 -11.53 18.40 -0.91
CA THR A 440 -12.39 18.70 -2.06
C THR A 440 -13.34 17.56 -2.40
N HIS A 441 -13.48 16.58 -1.51
CA HIS A 441 -14.34 15.42 -1.66
C HIS A 441 -14.15 14.68 -2.99
N THR A 442 -12.89 14.64 -3.47
CA THR A 442 -12.55 14.09 -4.79
C THR A 442 -11.82 12.77 -4.62
N THR A 443 -12.40 11.69 -5.12
CA THR A 443 -11.73 10.38 -5.15
C THR A 443 -10.76 10.31 -6.32
N PHE A 444 -9.59 9.71 -6.10
CA PHE A 444 -8.61 9.42 -7.14
C PHE A 444 -8.07 8.00 -6.99
N ASP A 445 -7.42 7.49 -8.04
CA ASP A 445 -6.71 6.23 -8.00
C ASP A 445 -5.20 6.44 -8.25
N PHE A 446 -4.36 5.62 -7.60
CA PHE A 446 -3.02 5.40 -8.11
C PHE A 446 -3.09 4.49 -9.34
N VAL A 447 -2.31 4.82 -10.35
CA VAL A 447 -2.26 4.07 -11.62
C VAL A 447 -0.83 3.57 -11.84
N ASP A 448 -0.65 2.27 -11.74
CA ASP A 448 0.64 1.62 -11.90
C ASP A 448 0.99 1.50 -13.40
N LEU A 449 1.98 2.25 -13.83
CA LEU A 449 2.44 2.27 -15.23
C LEU A 449 3.53 1.22 -15.44
N ARG A 450 3.24 0.25 -16.32
CA ARG A 450 4.13 -0.87 -16.66
C ARG A 450 4.24 -1.05 -18.17
N GLN A 451 5.20 -1.86 -18.59
CA GLN A 451 5.39 -2.18 -20.00
C GLN A 451 4.14 -2.74 -20.70
N ASN A 452 3.28 -3.46 -19.96
CA ASN A 452 2.05 -4.07 -20.49
C ASN A 452 0.79 -3.27 -20.16
N THR A 453 0.90 -2.08 -19.57
CA THR A 453 -0.25 -1.18 -19.35
C THR A 453 -0.84 -0.77 -20.68
N LYS A 454 -2.15 -0.90 -20.82
CA LYS A 454 -2.87 -0.55 -22.04
C LYS A 454 -3.34 0.89 -22.02
N LEU A 455 -3.48 1.49 -23.19
CA LEU A 455 -3.93 2.86 -23.31
C LEU A 455 -5.34 3.07 -22.71
N GLU A 456 -6.24 2.10 -22.87
CA GLU A 456 -7.61 2.15 -22.34
C GLU A 456 -7.65 2.22 -20.80
N GLU A 457 -6.62 1.73 -20.12
CA GLU A 457 -6.50 1.84 -18.66
C GLU A 457 -6.24 3.29 -18.24
N LEU A 458 -5.48 4.04 -19.04
CA LEU A 458 -5.20 5.45 -18.80
C LEU A 458 -6.39 6.34 -19.22
N GLU A 459 -7.07 6.00 -20.31
CA GLU A 459 -8.22 6.74 -20.84
C GLU A 459 -9.44 6.74 -19.90
N ARG A 460 -9.45 5.88 -18.88
CA ARG A 460 -10.45 5.93 -17.79
C ARG A 460 -10.41 7.25 -17.02
N TYR A 461 -9.28 7.95 -17.03
CA TYR A 461 -9.06 9.18 -16.27
C TYR A 461 -8.88 10.36 -17.22
N PRO A 462 -9.73 11.41 -17.14
CA PRO A 462 -9.58 12.61 -17.97
C PRO A 462 -8.32 13.41 -17.66
N VAL A 463 -7.80 13.26 -16.43
CA VAL A 463 -6.57 13.89 -15.95
C VAL A 463 -5.68 12.87 -15.27
N LEU A 464 -4.42 12.84 -15.65
CA LEU A 464 -3.38 12.05 -15.00
C LEU A 464 -2.30 12.97 -14.43
N PHE A 465 -1.99 12.78 -13.16
CA PHE A 465 -0.82 13.39 -12.52
C PHE A 465 0.36 12.43 -12.57
N ALA A 466 1.50 12.89 -13.04
CA ALA A 466 2.80 12.23 -12.96
C ALA A 466 3.74 13.11 -12.12
N PRO A 467 3.60 13.13 -10.79
CA PRO A 467 4.20 14.15 -9.95
C PRO A 467 5.72 14.25 -10.11
N HIS A 468 6.40 13.11 -10.10
CA HIS A 468 7.86 13.04 -10.14
C HIS A 468 8.32 11.75 -10.80
N PHE A 469 8.22 11.67 -12.14
CA PHE A 469 8.80 10.56 -12.88
C PHE A 469 10.31 10.80 -13.07
N VAL A 470 11.05 10.68 -11.98
CA VAL A 470 12.52 10.88 -11.96
C VAL A 470 13.18 9.87 -12.89
N ILE A 471 12.83 8.58 -12.78
CA ILE A 471 13.17 7.56 -13.77
C ILE A 471 12.07 7.49 -14.81
N LEU A 472 12.46 7.65 -16.08
CA LEU A 472 11.55 7.62 -17.21
C LEU A 472 12.10 6.73 -18.32
N LYS A 473 11.24 5.90 -18.92
CA LYS A 473 11.59 4.99 -20.01
C LYS A 473 10.88 5.38 -21.31
N GLU A 474 11.44 4.94 -22.44
CA GLU A 474 10.89 5.27 -23.77
C GLU A 474 9.47 4.71 -23.97
N GLU A 475 9.21 3.48 -23.53
CA GLU A 475 7.91 2.84 -23.65
C GLU A 475 6.85 3.56 -22.80
N GLU A 476 7.19 4.00 -21.59
CA GLU A 476 6.30 4.79 -20.72
C GLU A 476 6.00 6.15 -21.39
N THR A 477 7.02 6.82 -21.92
CA THR A 477 6.86 8.08 -22.65
C THR A 477 5.94 7.93 -23.86
N ALA A 478 6.08 6.86 -24.64
CA ALA A 478 5.25 6.60 -25.81
C ALA A 478 3.78 6.39 -25.43
N LEU A 479 3.51 5.67 -24.34
CA LEU A 479 2.16 5.44 -23.85
C LEU A 479 1.51 6.75 -23.34
N LEU A 480 2.26 7.55 -22.57
CA LEU A 480 1.79 8.87 -22.11
C LEU A 480 1.51 9.81 -23.28
N LYS A 481 2.35 9.80 -24.33
CA LYS A 481 2.13 10.59 -25.54
C LYS A 481 0.81 10.15 -26.24
N ALA A 482 0.59 8.86 -26.39
CA ALA A 482 -0.66 8.34 -26.98
C ALA A 482 -1.90 8.76 -26.18
N TYR A 483 -1.84 8.69 -24.84
CA TYR A 483 -2.92 9.15 -23.96
C TYR A 483 -3.25 10.64 -24.20
N VAL A 484 -2.23 11.50 -24.25
CA VAL A 484 -2.45 12.92 -24.48
C VAL A 484 -2.99 13.19 -25.89
N GLU A 485 -2.43 12.54 -26.92
CA GLU A 485 -2.87 12.70 -28.30
C GLU A 485 -4.34 12.34 -28.50
N GLN A 486 -4.90 11.43 -27.70
CA GLN A 486 -6.32 11.05 -27.73
C GLN A 486 -7.24 12.02 -26.95
N GLY A 487 -6.71 12.94 -26.19
CA GLY A 487 -7.50 13.97 -25.49
C GLY A 487 -7.28 14.04 -23.98
N GLY A 488 -6.40 13.21 -23.42
CA GLY A 488 -6.08 13.23 -22.00
C GLY A 488 -5.32 14.50 -21.58
N THR A 489 -5.45 14.88 -20.33
CA THR A 489 -4.65 15.93 -19.70
C THR A 489 -3.58 15.28 -18.81
N LEU A 490 -2.30 15.51 -19.13
CA LEU A 490 -1.17 15.04 -18.33
C LEU A 490 -0.58 16.22 -17.53
N VAL A 491 -0.43 16.06 -16.22
CA VAL A 491 0.17 17.06 -15.32
C VAL A 491 1.46 16.47 -14.75
N ILE A 492 2.60 17.04 -15.10
CA ILE A 492 3.90 16.59 -14.57
C ILE A 492 4.44 17.58 -13.55
N GLY A 493 5.23 17.08 -12.57
CA GLY A 493 5.90 17.88 -11.55
C GLY A 493 7.40 18.00 -11.80
N CYS A 494 8.08 18.69 -10.90
CA CYS A 494 9.53 18.89 -10.93
C CYS A 494 10.30 17.56 -10.89
N ARG A 495 11.57 17.60 -11.28
CA ARG A 495 12.50 16.45 -11.33
C ARG A 495 12.08 15.31 -12.27
N THR A 496 11.09 15.51 -13.13
CA THR A 496 10.70 14.50 -14.11
C THR A 496 11.79 14.32 -15.18
N GLY A 497 12.16 13.05 -15.50
CA GLY A 497 13.16 12.70 -16.49
C GLY A 497 14.62 12.92 -16.06
N TYR A 498 14.90 13.06 -14.77
CA TYR A 498 16.27 13.29 -14.24
C TYR A 498 17.17 12.06 -14.29
N LYS A 499 16.62 10.84 -14.38
CA LYS A 499 17.36 9.58 -14.40
C LYS A 499 16.90 8.64 -15.51
N ASP A 500 17.82 7.84 -16.00
CA ASP A 500 17.55 6.69 -16.87
C ASP A 500 17.19 5.43 -16.02
N ALA A 501 16.88 4.32 -16.68
CA ALA A 501 16.52 3.05 -16.03
C ALA A 501 17.64 2.46 -15.14
N SER A 502 18.87 2.95 -15.25
CA SER A 502 20.00 2.57 -14.39
C SER A 502 20.20 3.51 -13.20
N GLY A 503 19.35 4.53 -13.05
CA GLY A 503 19.48 5.54 -11.99
C GLY A 503 20.55 6.59 -12.27
N ARG A 504 21.00 6.75 -13.54
CA ARG A 504 21.99 7.74 -13.96
C ARG A 504 21.31 8.96 -14.59
N CYS A 505 21.90 10.14 -14.38
CA CYS A 505 21.41 11.35 -15.03
C CYS A 505 21.77 11.34 -16.54
N PRO A 506 20.78 11.43 -17.44
CA PRO A 506 21.04 11.51 -18.86
C PRO A 506 21.68 12.85 -19.22
N MET A 507 22.57 12.85 -20.22
CA MET A 507 23.23 14.06 -20.70
C MET A 507 22.37 14.80 -21.74
N GLN A 508 21.18 15.24 -21.31
CA GLN A 508 20.22 15.97 -22.14
C GLN A 508 19.45 17.00 -21.30
N PRO A 509 18.88 18.05 -21.94
CA PRO A 509 18.05 19.02 -21.21
C PRO A 509 16.83 18.35 -20.57
N MET A 510 16.52 18.73 -19.33
CA MET A 510 15.33 18.26 -18.60
C MET A 510 14.06 18.94 -19.16
N PRO A 511 12.92 18.26 -19.17
CA PRO A 511 12.59 16.98 -18.56
C PRO A 511 12.88 15.74 -19.44
N GLY A 512 14.00 15.70 -20.11
CA GLY A 512 14.48 14.52 -20.80
C GLY A 512 13.54 14.05 -21.92
N LEU A 513 13.08 12.81 -21.87
CA LEU A 513 12.20 12.20 -22.87
C LEU A 513 10.84 12.92 -23.03
N LEU A 514 10.39 13.68 -22.05
CA LEU A 514 9.13 14.44 -22.14
C LEU A 514 9.29 15.83 -22.75
N ARG A 515 10.51 16.29 -23.06
CA ARG A 515 10.75 17.64 -23.56
C ARG A 515 9.90 17.99 -24.79
N GLU A 516 9.82 17.10 -25.78
CA GLU A 516 9.02 17.33 -26.99
C GLU A 516 7.55 17.54 -26.65
N MET A 517 7.03 16.75 -25.72
CA MET A 517 5.62 16.74 -25.34
C MET A 517 5.28 17.94 -24.44
N THR A 518 6.19 18.33 -23.54
CA THR A 518 6.00 19.50 -22.67
C THR A 518 6.27 20.84 -23.37
N GLY A 519 7.17 20.83 -24.38
CA GLY A 519 7.66 22.04 -25.03
C GLY A 519 8.38 22.97 -24.07
N THR A 520 9.10 22.40 -23.10
CA THR A 520 9.84 23.16 -22.10
C THR A 520 11.19 22.53 -21.81
N THR A 521 12.14 23.35 -21.37
CA THR A 521 13.34 22.90 -20.68
C THR A 521 13.39 23.51 -19.28
N VAL A 522 14.13 22.86 -18.37
CA VAL A 522 14.44 23.39 -17.04
C VAL A 522 15.71 24.22 -17.14
N GLU A 523 15.60 25.53 -16.84
CA GLU A 523 16.74 26.46 -16.90
C GLU A 523 17.53 26.45 -15.60
N GLU A 524 16.84 26.49 -14.46
CA GLU A 524 17.44 26.47 -13.13
C GLU A 524 16.56 25.71 -12.17
N TYR A 525 17.17 25.11 -11.14
CA TYR A 525 16.45 24.41 -10.10
C TYR A 525 17.13 24.56 -8.74
N THR A 526 16.32 24.54 -7.69
CA THR A 526 16.80 24.54 -6.30
C THR A 526 15.76 23.91 -5.38
N PHE A 527 16.21 23.46 -4.20
CA PHE A 527 15.30 23.24 -3.10
C PHE A 527 15.22 24.49 -2.22
N ARG A 528 14.07 24.71 -1.61
CA ARG A 528 13.88 25.82 -0.69
C ARG A 528 14.72 25.61 0.58
N SER A 529 15.56 26.57 0.91
CA SER A 529 16.24 26.58 2.20
C SER A 529 15.23 26.77 3.34
N PRO A 530 15.39 26.10 4.49
CA PRO A 530 14.56 26.33 5.67
C PRO A 530 14.54 27.77 6.18
N ALA A 531 15.55 28.57 5.80
CA ALA A 531 15.69 29.98 6.16
C ALA A 531 14.93 30.92 5.21
N GLU A 532 14.39 30.42 4.12
CA GLU A 532 13.67 31.20 3.10
C GLU A 532 12.16 31.02 3.22
N ASP A 533 11.42 32.09 2.93
CA ASP A 533 9.97 32.02 2.82
C ASP A 533 9.56 31.13 1.64
N MET A 534 8.37 30.54 1.74
CA MET A 534 7.77 29.78 0.65
C MET A 534 7.59 30.69 -0.57
N ALA A 535 7.98 30.16 -1.75
CA ALA A 535 7.80 30.89 -2.99
C ALA A 535 6.33 30.89 -3.42
N GLU A 536 5.92 31.99 -4.07
CA GLU A 536 4.59 32.17 -4.62
C GLU A 536 4.66 32.42 -6.12
N ALA A 537 3.66 31.94 -6.82
CA ALA A 537 3.37 32.24 -8.21
C ALA A 537 1.89 32.67 -8.34
N GLU A 538 1.51 33.13 -9.50
CA GLU A 538 0.12 33.50 -9.78
C GLU A 538 -0.43 32.71 -10.97
N TRP A 539 -1.56 32.01 -10.77
CA TRP A 539 -2.29 31.26 -11.78
C TRP A 539 -3.77 31.66 -11.78
N ASN A 540 -4.25 32.21 -12.89
CA ASN A 540 -5.62 32.71 -13.03
C ASN A 540 -6.02 33.74 -11.95
N GLY A 541 -5.12 34.70 -11.65
CA GLY A 541 -5.36 35.75 -10.65
C GLY A 541 -5.37 35.27 -9.20
N ARG A 542 -4.90 34.05 -8.95
CA ARG A 542 -4.83 33.42 -7.61
C ARG A 542 -3.45 32.90 -7.32
N LYS A 543 -3.08 32.90 -6.03
CA LYS A 543 -1.80 32.38 -5.57
C LYS A 543 -1.68 30.88 -5.84
N LEU A 544 -0.52 30.50 -6.36
CA LEU A 544 -0.01 29.14 -6.45
C LEU A 544 1.24 29.07 -5.58
N HIS A 545 1.22 28.22 -4.57
CA HIS A 545 2.36 28.03 -3.67
C HIS A 545 3.37 27.06 -4.29
N VAL A 546 4.66 27.38 -4.19
CA VAL A 546 5.77 26.57 -4.67
C VAL A 546 6.73 26.35 -3.51
N ASP A 547 6.81 25.14 -3.03
CA ASP A 547 7.60 24.77 -1.85
C ASP A 547 8.41 23.49 -2.09
N CYS A 548 9.28 23.14 -1.18
CA CYS A 548 10.18 22.01 -1.17
C CYS A 548 11.25 22.06 -2.29
N PHE A 549 10.83 21.99 -3.55
CA PHE A 549 11.70 22.04 -4.73
C PHE A 549 11.10 23.01 -5.77
N MET A 550 11.95 23.77 -6.46
CA MET A 550 11.57 24.81 -7.41
C MET A 550 12.36 24.66 -8.68
N GLU A 551 11.70 24.77 -9.83
CA GLU A 551 12.31 24.84 -11.15
C GLU A 551 11.84 26.11 -11.89
N SER A 552 12.73 26.78 -12.62
CA SER A 552 12.35 27.74 -13.63
C SER A 552 12.30 27.07 -15.00
N LEU A 553 11.20 27.32 -15.73
CA LEU A 553 10.91 26.67 -16.99
C LEU A 553 11.21 27.62 -18.17
N GLN A 554 11.85 27.09 -19.22
CA GLN A 554 12.01 27.81 -20.49
C GLN A 554 11.03 27.24 -21.52
N PRO A 555 9.96 27.95 -21.85
CA PRO A 555 9.00 27.51 -22.84
C PRO A 555 9.55 27.61 -24.26
N GLU A 556 9.28 26.59 -25.07
CA GLU A 556 9.55 26.56 -26.51
C GLU A 556 8.35 27.15 -27.28
N GLU A 557 8.52 27.39 -28.58
CA GLU A 557 7.45 27.88 -29.46
C GLU A 557 6.20 26.96 -29.38
N GLY A 558 5.01 27.56 -29.22
CA GLY A 558 3.75 26.83 -29.07
C GLY A 558 3.46 26.34 -27.67
N THR A 559 4.22 26.79 -26.67
CA THR A 559 3.96 26.50 -25.24
C THR A 559 3.52 27.79 -24.52
N GLU A 560 2.39 27.72 -23.83
CA GLU A 560 1.82 28.83 -23.06
C GLU A 560 2.37 28.84 -21.64
N VAL A 561 2.66 30.03 -21.09
CA VAL A 561 3.01 30.21 -19.67
C VAL A 561 1.77 30.55 -18.88
N LEU A 562 1.35 29.65 -18.00
CA LEU A 562 0.17 29.80 -17.15
C LEU A 562 0.47 30.49 -15.83
N ALA A 563 1.69 30.31 -15.28
CA ALA A 563 2.09 30.97 -14.03
C ALA A 563 3.57 31.33 -14.02
N ARG A 564 3.86 32.44 -13.36
CA ARG A 564 5.22 32.94 -13.10
C ARG A 564 5.42 33.17 -11.61
N TYR A 565 6.66 32.98 -11.12
CA TYR A 565 7.00 33.34 -9.75
C TYR A 565 6.75 34.81 -9.47
N THR A 566 6.10 35.10 -8.35
CA THR A 566 5.86 36.48 -7.86
C THR A 566 6.81 36.87 -6.74
N THR A 567 7.40 35.85 -6.07
CA THR A 567 8.37 36.02 -4.98
C THR A 567 9.62 35.16 -5.25
N SER A 568 10.57 35.13 -4.34
CA SER A 568 11.87 34.49 -4.39
C SER A 568 12.83 35.14 -5.41
N TYR A 569 14.04 34.58 -5.51
CA TYR A 569 15.02 35.05 -6.51
C TYR A 569 14.64 34.66 -7.95
N LEU A 570 13.70 33.73 -8.13
CA LEU A 570 13.14 33.33 -9.43
C LEU A 570 11.99 34.24 -9.90
N LYS A 571 11.71 35.35 -9.21
CA LYS A 571 10.61 36.26 -9.56
C LYS A 571 10.62 36.64 -11.03
N GLY A 572 9.49 36.39 -11.70
CA GLY A 572 9.31 36.65 -13.14
C GLY A 572 9.53 35.43 -14.02
N GLU A 573 10.24 34.40 -13.52
CA GLU A 573 10.48 33.17 -14.26
C GLU A 573 9.21 32.30 -14.35
N PRO A 574 9.00 31.58 -15.47
CA PRO A 574 7.90 30.62 -15.61
C PRO A 574 8.05 29.45 -14.64
N VAL A 575 6.93 29.02 -14.04
CA VAL A 575 6.85 27.86 -13.14
C VAL A 575 5.78 26.86 -13.56
N LEU A 576 4.80 27.30 -14.34
CA LEU A 576 3.74 26.45 -14.86
C LEU A 576 3.50 26.80 -16.34
N THR A 577 3.56 25.79 -17.20
CA THR A 577 3.32 25.91 -18.63
C THR A 577 2.27 24.92 -19.09
N GLU A 578 1.66 25.18 -20.25
CA GLU A 578 0.74 24.27 -20.93
C GLU A 578 1.11 24.15 -22.41
N ARG A 579 1.07 22.93 -22.97
CA ARG A 579 1.22 22.66 -24.38
C ARG A 579 0.11 21.74 -24.88
N THR A 580 -0.52 22.10 -25.98
CA THR A 580 -1.45 21.23 -26.68
C THR A 580 -0.68 20.18 -27.47
N VAL A 581 -1.06 18.90 -27.33
CA VAL A 581 -0.49 17.75 -28.05
C VAL A 581 -1.63 16.89 -28.57
N GLY A 582 -1.80 16.84 -29.89
CA GLY A 582 -2.95 16.15 -30.49
C GLY A 582 -4.29 16.78 -30.08
N LYS A 583 -5.14 16.00 -29.41
CA LYS A 583 -6.44 16.48 -28.87
C LYS A 583 -6.37 16.87 -27.40
N GLY A 584 -5.30 16.51 -26.71
CA GLY A 584 -5.11 16.75 -25.27
C GLY A 584 -4.06 17.81 -24.99
N ARG A 585 -3.59 17.83 -23.75
CA ARG A 585 -2.64 18.85 -23.29
C ARG A 585 -1.72 18.31 -22.19
N VAL A 586 -0.56 18.91 -22.06
CA VAL A 586 0.41 18.65 -20.99
C VAL A 586 0.62 19.91 -20.20
N LEU A 587 0.48 19.83 -18.88
CA LEU A 587 0.87 20.87 -17.94
C LEU A 587 2.20 20.48 -17.30
N HIS A 588 3.19 21.37 -17.31
CA HIS A 588 4.46 21.18 -16.63
C HIS A 588 4.56 22.17 -15.47
N PHE A 589 4.56 21.64 -14.26
CA PHE A 589 4.69 22.41 -13.02
C PHE A 589 6.10 22.22 -12.43
N GLY A 590 6.90 23.27 -12.41
CA GLY A 590 8.25 23.28 -11.84
C GLY A 590 8.27 23.27 -10.30
N GLY A 591 7.35 22.56 -9.65
CA GLY A 591 7.22 22.50 -8.21
C GLY A 591 6.69 21.16 -7.72
N VAL A 592 6.49 21.09 -6.41
CA VAL A 592 5.93 19.94 -5.67
C VAL A 592 4.43 20.18 -5.44
N PHE A 593 3.62 19.14 -5.61
CA PHE A 593 2.17 19.22 -5.38
C PHE A 593 1.86 19.16 -3.87
N THR A 594 2.29 20.21 -3.14
CA THR A 594 1.87 20.38 -1.76
C THR A 594 0.35 20.50 -1.65
N ARG A 595 -0.24 20.31 -0.46
CA ARG A 595 -1.70 20.44 -0.22
C ARG A 595 -2.32 21.67 -0.88
N GLN A 596 -1.68 22.83 -0.74
CA GLN A 596 -2.17 24.08 -1.32
C GLN A 596 -2.01 24.13 -2.85
N ALA A 597 -0.89 23.66 -3.39
CA ALA A 597 -0.67 23.57 -4.83
C ALA A 597 -1.65 22.58 -5.46
N ALA A 598 -1.74 21.37 -4.94
CA ALA A 598 -2.66 20.34 -5.41
C ALA A 598 -4.11 20.80 -5.40
N ARG A 599 -4.57 21.46 -4.30
CA ARG A 599 -5.93 22.04 -4.23
C ARG A 599 -6.16 23.07 -5.33
N ARG A 600 -5.12 23.88 -5.70
CA ARG A 600 -5.22 24.82 -6.82
C ARG A 600 -5.38 24.09 -8.15
N PHE A 601 -4.61 23.03 -8.37
CA PHE A 601 -4.74 22.20 -9.58
C PHE A 601 -6.13 21.56 -9.68
N LEU A 602 -6.61 20.90 -8.62
CA LEU A 602 -7.95 20.27 -8.62
C LEU A 602 -9.06 21.27 -8.96
N LYS A 603 -9.02 22.49 -8.40
CA LYS A 603 -10.00 23.54 -8.70
C LYS A 603 -9.90 24.06 -10.13
N ASN A 604 -8.68 24.34 -10.63
CA ASN A 604 -8.49 24.90 -11.96
C ASN A 604 -8.72 23.89 -13.08
N LEU A 605 -8.62 22.59 -12.79
CA LEU A 605 -8.90 21.49 -13.72
C LEU A 605 -10.36 20.98 -13.63
N GLY A 606 -11.19 21.58 -12.75
CA GLY A 606 -12.60 21.21 -12.59
C GLY A 606 -12.81 19.83 -11.95
N LEU A 607 -11.86 19.38 -11.13
CA LEU A 607 -11.91 18.09 -10.45
C LEU A 607 -12.46 18.16 -9.02
N ALA A 608 -12.43 19.35 -8.42
CA ALA A 608 -12.86 19.57 -7.04
C ALA A 608 -14.39 19.45 -6.90
N GLU A 609 -14.82 18.90 -5.76
CA GLU A 609 -16.22 18.88 -5.30
C GLU A 609 -17.19 18.20 -6.30
N PRO A 610 -16.89 16.96 -6.78
CA PRO A 610 -17.66 16.32 -7.86
C PRO A 610 -19.11 15.97 -7.50
N TYR A 611 -19.47 16.04 -6.23
CA TYR A 611 -20.81 15.74 -5.71
C TYR A 611 -21.52 16.97 -5.11
N GLU A 612 -21.04 18.21 -5.36
CA GLU A 612 -21.55 19.43 -4.73
C GLU A 612 -23.07 19.65 -4.93
N ASP A 613 -23.62 19.22 -6.05
CA ASP A 613 -25.05 19.31 -6.32
C ASP A 613 -25.87 18.30 -5.48
N LEU A 614 -25.28 17.17 -5.09
CA LEU A 614 -25.93 16.11 -4.31
C LEU A 614 -25.66 16.24 -2.81
N VAL A 615 -24.41 16.50 -2.44
CA VAL A 615 -23.99 16.55 -1.02
C VAL A 615 -23.01 17.70 -0.84
N LYS A 616 -23.37 18.67 0.01
CA LYS A 616 -22.46 19.71 0.51
C LYS A 616 -22.03 19.34 1.92
N ALA A 617 -20.75 19.17 2.12
CA ALA A 617 -20.17 18.80 3.41
C ALA A 617 -18.97 19.72 3.75
N PRO A 618 -18.63 19.87 5.04
CA PRO A 618 -17.39 20.52 5.44
C PRO A 618 -16.19 19.66 5.00
N ASP A 619 -15.05 20.30 4.78
CA ASP A 619 -13.79 19.64 4.35
C ASP A 619 -13.23 18.64 5.38
N THR A 620 -13.79 18.60 6.59
CA THR A 620 -13.53 17.61 7.64
C THR A 620 -14.22 16.26 7.43
N VAL A 621 -15.21 16.18 6.55
CA VAL A 621 -15.95 14.96 6.21
C VAL A 621 -15.35 14.35 4.95
N GLU A 622 -15.16 13.04 4.93
CA GLU A 622 -14.76 12.32 3.71
C GLU A 622 -16.00 11.87 2.93
N ILE A 623 -15.97 12.06 1.60
CA ILE A 623 -16.98 11.51 0.69
C ILE A 623 -16.30 10.59 -0.31
N VAL A 624 -16.73 9.33 -0.36
CA VAL A 624 -16.23 8.32 -1.30
C VAL A 624 -17.36 7.80 -2.16
N GLY A 625 -17.22 7.95 -3.48
CA GLY A 625 -18.17 7.38 -4.43
C GLY A 625 -17.80 5.95 -4.82
N ARG A 626 -18.80 5.06 -4.88
CA ARG A 626 -18.68 3.71 -5.45
C ARG A 626 -19.62 3.59 -6.64
N VAL A 627 -19.24 2.80 -7.67
CA VAL A 627 -20.02 2.64 -8.90
C VAL A 627 -19.97 1.19 -9.41
N LYS A 628 -21.14 0.66 -9.78
CA LYS A 628 -21.27 -0.67 -10.40
C LYS A 628 -22.50 -0.71 -11.29
N ASP A 629 -22.35 -1.18 -12.52
CA ASP A 629 -23.45 -1.35 -13.49
C ASP A 629 -24.34 -0.11 -13.67
N GLY A 630 -23.75 1.09 -13.56
CA GLY A 630 -24.44 2.37 -13.65
C GLY A 630 -25.12 2.85 -12.38
N GLN A 631 -25.20 2.02 -11.34
CA GLN A 631 -25.64 2.41 -9.99
C GLN A 631 -24.47 3.04 -9.22
N LYS A 632 -24.77 4.09 -8.46
CA LYS A 632 -23.79 4.76 -7.59
C LYS A 632 -24.23 4.80 -6.14
N TRP A 633 -23.21 4.83 -5.26
CA TRP A 633 -23.37 4.99 -3.81
C TRP A 633 -22.36 6.00 -3.30
N LEU A 634 -22.78 6.81 -2.31
CA LEU A 634 -21.91 7.72 -1.58
C LEU A 634 -21.74 7.28 -0.15
N PHE A 635 -20.50 7.07 0.27
CA PHE A 635 -20.11 6.91 1.67
C PHE A 635 -19.72 8.30 2.20
N VAL A 636 -20.34 8.72 3.28
CA VAL A 636 -20.10 9.99 3.97
C VAL A 636 -19.60 9.67 5.37
N LEU A 637 -18.31 9.91 5.62
CA LEU A 637 -17.62 9.47 6.82
C LEU A 637 -17.21 10.66 7.69
N ASN A 638 -17.59 10.63 8.96
CA ASN A 638 -17.21 11.62 9.96
C ASN A 638 -16.20 11.02 10.94
N TYR A 639 -14.96 11.50 10.91
CA TYR A 639 -13.87 11.05 11.78
C TYR A 639 -13.70 11.88 13.05
N LEU A 640 -14.54 12.90 13.25
CA LEU A 640 -14.43 13.82 14.38
C LEU A 640 -15.24 13.33 15.58
N PRO A 641 -14.85 13.75 16.81
CA PRO A 641 -15.60 13.46 18.02
C PRO A 641 -16.89 14.26 18.14
N GLU A 642 -17.17 15.16 17.19
CA GLU A 642 -18.41 15.95 17.10
C GLU A 642 -19.19 15.56 15.85
N ALA A 643 -20.51 15.68 15.93
CA ALA A 643 -21.38 15.54 14.78
C ALA A 643 -21.07 16.60 13.71
N GLN A 644 -21.21 16.24 12.44
CA GLN A 644 -20.98 17.11 11.31
C GLN A 644 -22.29 17.33 10.54
N GLU A 645 -22.63 18.58 10.26
CA GLU A 645 -23.79 18.91 9.42
C GLU A 645 -23.40 18.83 7.94
N ILE A 646 -24.15 18.06 7.17
CA ILE A 646 -24.11 18.04 5.71
C ILE A 646 -25.42 18.54 5.13
N ARG A 647 -25.44 18.89 3.85
CA ARG A 647 -26.67 19.26 3.17
C ARG A 647 -26.86 18.44 1.91
N LEU A 648 -27.96 17.69 1.84
CA LEU A 648 -28.38 16.97 0.65
C LEU A 648 -29.14 17.89 -0.29
N GLY A 649 -28.82 17.87 -1.58
CA GLY A 649 -29.44 18.67 -2.63
C GLY A 649 -30.81 18.13 -3.09
N GLU A 650 -31.04 16.85 -2.86
CA GLU A 650 -32.27 16.14 -3.18
C GLU A 650 -32.54 15.01 -2.16
N GLU A 651 -33.72 14.38 -2.23
CA GLU A 651 -34.06 13.25 -1.36
C GLU A 651 -33.20 12.02 -1.72
N LEU A 652 -32.38 11.56 -0.78
CA LEU A 652 -31.55 10.35 -0.90
C LEU A 652 -32.03 9.26 0.06
N VAL A 653 -31.83 8.00 -0.32
CA VAL A 653 -32.16 6.86 0.55
C VAL A 653 -30.90 6.39 1.26
N SER A 654 -30.90 6.41 2.59
CA SER A 654 -29.86 5.80 3.43
C SER A 654 -29.99 4.28 3.40
N LEU A 655 -28.90 3.58 3.10
CA LEU A 655 -28.90 2.10 3.05
C LEU A 655 -28.82 1.48 4.44
N LEU A 656 -28.24 2.19 5.43
CA LEU A 656 -28.01 1.62 6.77
C LEU A 656 -29.29 1.54 7.61
N ASP A 657 -30.20 2.49 7.45
CA ASP A 657 -31.48 2.55 8.19
C ASP A 657 -32.72 2.49 7.28
N GLY A 658 -32.56 2.62 5.97
CA GLY A 658 -33.64 2.63 4.98
C GLY A 658 -34.45 3.94 4.96
N GLU A 659 -34.02 4.96 5.69
CA GLU A 659 -34.72 6.23 5.77
C GLU A 659 -34.41 7.13 4.57
N LYS A 660 -35.36 8.02 4.27
CA LYS A 660 -35.18 9.09 3.28
C LYS A 660 -34.72 10.36 3.97
N ALA A 661 -33.70 10.99 3.42
CA ALA A 661 -33.12 12.21 3.95
C ALA A 661 -33.03 13.28 2.86
N GLU A 662 -33.34 14.53 3.18
CA GLU A 662 -33.28 15.71 2.31
C GLU A 662 -32.86 16.94 3.12
N GLY A 663 -32.17 17.87 2.49
CA GLY A 663 -31.78 19.11 3.15
C GLY A 663 -30.68 18.92 4.19
N ARG A 664 -30.87 19.44 5.40
CA ARG A 664 -29.85 19.32 6.46
C ARG A 664 -29.90 17.97 7.15
N VAL A 665 -28.76 17.30 7.20
CA VAL A 665 -28.58 16.01 7.85
C VAL A 665 -27.37 16.08 8.77
N GLU A 666 -27.46 15.51 9.94
CA GLU A 666 -26.37 15.40 10.90
C GLU A 666 -25.74 14.00 10.81
N ILE A 667 -24.42 13.96 10.56
CA ILE A 667 -23.63 12.72 10.63
C ILE A 667 -23.01 12.67 12.02
N PRO A 668 -23.39 11.69 12.87
CA PRO A 668 -22.89 11.59 14.24
C PRO A 668 -21.36 11.51 14.34
N ALA A 669 -20.82 11.74 15.54
CA ALA A 669 -19.41 11.55 15.81
C ALA A 669 -18.97 10.12 15.50
N TYR A 670 -17.80 9.95 14.84
CA TYR A 670 -17.22 8.67 14.48
C TYR A 670 -18.21 7.72 13.79
N SER A 671 -18.89 8.19 12.77
CA SER A 671 -19.93 7.41 12.07
C SER A 671 -19.88 7.58 10.55
N VAL A 672 -20.64 6.76 9.86
CA VAL A 672 -20.78 6.74 8.42
C VAL A 672 -22.26 6.77 8.04
N ALA A 673 -22.57 7.44 6.93
CA ALA A 673 -23.82 7.26 6.22
C ALA A 673 -23.53 6.75 4.80
N VAL A 674 -24.41 5.89 4.28
CA VAL A 674 -24.28 5.32 2.93
C VAL A 674 -25.56 5.62 2.16
N TYR A 675 -25.44 6.40 1.10
CA TYR A 675 -26.59 6.81 0.27
C TYR A 675 -26.53 6.16 -1.10
N ARG A 676 -27.67 5.71 -1.60
CA ARG A 676 -27.86 5.34 -3.01
C ARG A 676 -28.21 6.61 -3.79
N ILE A 677 -27.52 6.85 -4.94
CA ILE A 677 -27.70 8.00 -5.82
C ILE A 677 -27.97 7.59 -7.26
#